data_d3adb18811ded9738e39fc9a62c5cc74
#
_entry.id   d3adb18811ded9738e39fc9a62c5cc74
#
_cell.length_a   1.000
_cell.length_b   1.000
_cell.length_c   1.000
_cell.angle_alpha   90.00
_cell.angle_beta   90.00
_cell.angle_gamma   90.00
#
_symmetry.space_group_name_H-M   'P 1'
#
loop_
_entity.id
_entity.type
_entity.pdbx_description
1 polymer ?
#
loop_
_entity_poly.entity_id
_entity_poly.type
_entity_poly.pdbx_seq_one_letter_code
_entity_poly.pdbx_strand_id
1 'polypeptide(L)'
;MNCRCGLLAVLITVVTPAFTPTIFAQEQGEPEIEEIHVWGRSLQLLGIANSASQGVVGYDDFSTRPIARVAELVEVIPGMIATQHSGPGKANQYFLRGFNLDHGSDFSTYFDGMPVNWRTHAHAQGYMDLNFIIPELVERLDFQKGPYFADTGDFSLAGSNRMKTYDSLEEGFSELTLGLEEEIRFLTADSFEVGDGILLYALEHHQTNGFFDLDQDVRKYNGILKYTGDIGNIPSRITFSAYDSVWVSTNQVPERAVQSGLIDRFGFIDPDLGGESYRYSLTGMFELSDWDLNLYASSYYMSLINNPTYMLNNPINGDEFEQEDERILLGGSLSNEVETEIFGIPVTRNIGTDMRYDNVSELNLFNTVGRKRFKSLREDEAEELSIGAFADLEFSLTDQLRATLGVRFDYYDFEIEALRPGNSGGDNDSLWQPKVSLAYSLNENFELYANYGQGFHSNDVRVAVNTIDPATGDPSASMDALVKGKGNEIGFRYDTLEGFNFTIARFELDLDSELMFVGDAGTTEPGLPSRRDGIELASFWEINEPLAFDFSVSKTDGHFRGLPSGENAIPDAHDLVAAAGLTYHVPNGWTTSLRVRHFSDAVLTEDESVKKSSSTLLHFGVSYEQDSWELGLDVLNLLDREDDDIAYWFESRLLSEGVAVEDVHFHPSNQRAVRLLLKYKL
;
A
#
# COMPACT_ATOMS: atom_id res chain seq x y z
N MET A 1 -31.17 13.74 -16.91
CA MET A 1 -32.01 12.80 -17.71
C MET A 1 -31.44 11.41 -17.42
N ASN A 2 -32.11 10.66 -16.56
CA ASN A 2 -31.61 9.42 -15.95
C ASN A 2 -31.44 8.31 -16.98
N CYS A 3 -30.25 7.83 -17.20
CA CYS A 3 -29.99 6.50 -17.78
C CYS A 3 -29.22 5.66 -16.75
N ARG A 4 -29.95 4.96 -15.91
CA ARG A 4 -29.40 3.86 -15.10
C ARG A 4 -29.23 2.67 -16.04
N CYS A 5 -28.00 2.26 -16.26
CA CYS A 5 -27.68 0.98 -16.90
C CYS A 5 -28.09 -0.18 -16.00
N GLY A 6 -28.81 -1.11 -16.58
CA GLY A 6 -29.39 -2.22 -15.88
C GLY A 6 -28.35 -3.28 -15.51
N LEU A 7 -28.60 -3.92 -14.39
CA LEU A 7 -27.98 -5.15 -13.92
C LEU A 7 -27.91 -6.20 -15.05
N LEU A 8 -26.71 -6.66 -15.32
CA LEU A 8 -26.49 -7.91 -16.06
C LEU A 8 -26.53 -9.05 -15.04
N ALA A 9 -27.72 -9.66 -14.89
CA ALA A 9 -27.86 -10.90 -14.16
C ALA A 9 -27.32 -12.04 -15.04
N VAL A 10 -26.12 -12.53 -14.75
CA VAL A 10 -25.59 -13.76 -15.36
C VAL A 10 -26.21 -14.95 -14.59
N LEU A 11 -27.14 -15.62 -15.23
CA LEU A 11 -27.65 -16.92 -14.80
C LEU A 11 -26.57 -17.98 -15.03
N ILE A 12 -25.89 -18.41 -13.97
CA ILE A 12 -25.02 -19.59 -14.01
C ILE A 12 -25.91 -20.82 -13.89
N THR A 13 -26.11 -21.50 -15.03
CA THR A 13 -26.75 -22.82 -15.04
C THR A 13 -25.68 -23.86 -14.70
N VAL A 14 -25.73 -24.39 -13.48
CA VAL A 14 -24.87 -25.51 -13.06
C VAL A 14 -25.28 -26.76 -13.84
N VAL A 15 -24.44 -27.16 -14.79
CA VAL A 15 -24.54 -28.46 -15.45
C VAL A 15 -23.74 -29.46 -14.64
N THR A 16 -24.41 -30.34 -13.91
CA THR A 16 -23.79 -31.48 -13.23
C THR A 16 -23.49 -32.58 -14.23
N PRO A 17 -22.23 -33.01 -14.43
CA PRO A 17 -21.96 -34.24 -15.17
C PRO A 17 -22.18 -35.45 -14.23
N ALA A 18 -22.96 -36.39 -14.69
CA ALA A 18 -23.18 -37.69 -14.07
C ALA A 18 -21.90 -38.53 -14.19
N PHE A 19 -21.22 -38.79 -13.06
CA PHE A 19 -20.11 -39.71 -12.99
C PHE A 19 -20.60 -41.14 -12.85
N THR A 20 -20.23 -42.00 -13.79
CA THR A 20 -20.28 -43.46 -13.65
C THR A 20 -18.93 -43.94 -13.05
N PRO A 21 -18.94 -44.74 -11.99
CA PRO A 21 -17.70 -45.22 -11.39
C PRO A 21 -17.11 -46.37 -12.21
N THR A 22 -15.88 -46.21 -12.65
CA THR A 22 -15.09 -47.36 -13.17
C THR A 22 -14.03 -47.69 -12.10
N ILE A 23 -14.20 -48.84 -11.50
CA ILE A 23 -13.26 -49.46 -10.58
C ILE A 23 -12.07 -50.06 -11.36
N PHE A 24 -10.84 -49.63 -11.03
CA PHE A 24 -9.58 -50.43 -11.19
C PHE A 24 -8.52 -49.79 -10.31
N ALA A 25 -8.18 -50.42 -9.31
CA ALA A 25 -7.17 -51.44 -8.96
C ALA A 25 -5.72 -50.93 -8.82
N GLN A 26 -5.24 -51.09 -7.61
CA GLN A 26 -3.87 -51.33 -7.19
C GLN A 26 -2.98 -50.11 -6.92
N GLU A 27 -2.98 -49.78 -5.62
CA GLU A 27 -1.98 -48.96 -4.94
C GLU A 27 -0.56 -49.45 -5.22
N GLN A 28 0.22 -48.63 -5.88
CA GLN A 28 1.64 -48.52 -5.58
C GLN A 28 1.79 -47.18 -4.88
N GLY A 29 2.24 -47.17 -3.65
CA GLY A 29 2.44 -45.94 -2.88
C GLY A 29 3.25 -44.94 -3.69
N GLU A 30 2.60 -43.82 -4.03
CA GLU A 30 3.29 -42.64 -4.48
C GLU A 30 4.18 -42.17 -3.31
N PRO A 31 5.43 -41.74 -3.60
CA PRO A 31 6.22 -41.11 -2.56
C PRO A 31 5.44 -39.95 -1.99
N GLU A 32 5.28 -39.86 -0.66
CA GLU A 32 4.85 -38.66 0.01
C GLU A 32 5.74 -37.54 -0.53
N ILE A 33 5.11 -36.62 -1.29
CA ILE A 33 5.76 -35.36 -1.67
C ILE A 33 5.78 -34.58 -0.38
N GLU A 34 6.93 -34.48 0.28
CA GLU A 34 7.13 -33.54 1.37
C GLU A 34 6.85 -32.14 0.79
N GLU A 35 5.84 -31.46 1.28
CA GLU A 35 5.55 -30.07 0.96
C GLU A 35 6.74 -29.25 1.45
N ILE A 36 7.58 -28.77 0.53
CA ILE A 36 8.70 -27.90 0.86
C ILE A 36 8.18 -26.47 0.90
N HIS A 37 7.91 -25.96 2.09
CA HIS A 37 7.63 -24.53 2.30
C HIS A 37 8.86 -23.70 1.94
N VAL A 38 8.79 -22.93 0.88
CA VAL A 38 9.86 -22.01 0.46
C VAL A 38 9.54 -20.62 0.96
N TRP A 39 10.07 -20.25 2.11
CA TRP A 39 9.97 -18.89 2.63
C TRP A 39 10.70 -17.91 1.70
N GLY A 40 10.01 -16.92 1.16
CA GLY A 40 10.63 -15.89 0.31
C GLY A 40 11.73 -15.13 1.03
N ARG A 41 11.58 -14.94 2.36
CA ARG A 41 12.58 -14.30 3.23
C ARG A 41 13.82 -15.14 3.47
N SER A 42 13.79 -16.44 3.23
CA SER A 42 14.98 -17.33 3.30
C SER A 42 15.84 -17.27 2.04
N LEU A 43 15.38 -16.58 0.97
CA LEU A 43 16.18 -16.41 -0.24
C LEU A 43 17.48 -15.67 0.05
N GLN A 44 18.58 -16.26 -0.36
CA GLN A 44 19.90 -15.65 -0.22
C GLN A 44 20.05 -14.51 -1.22
N LEU A 45 20.13 -13.27 -0.72
CA LEU A 45 20.27 -12.07 -1.55
C LEU A 45 21.72 -11.56 -1.60
N LEU A 46 22.69 -12.25 -0.98
CA LEU A 46 24.11 -11.94 -1.09
C LEU A 46 24.59 -12.08 -2.54
N GLY A 47 25.32 -11.10 -3.02
CA GLY A 47 25.76 -11.06 -4.41
C GLY A 47 24.68 -10.63 -5.41
N ILE A 48 23.44 -10.38 -4.97
CA ILE A 48 22.31 -9.99 -5.81
C ILE A 48 21.77 -8.62 -5.40
N ALA A 49 21.48 -8.41 -4.11
CA ALA A 49 20.94 -7.15 -3.62
C ALA A 49 21.94 -6.00 -3.78
N ASN A 50 21.41 -4.81 -4.10
CA ASN A 50 22.19 -3.56 -4.18
C ASN A 50 22.08 -2.71 -2.91
N SER A 51 21.23 -3.09 -1.96
CA SER A 51 21.05 -2.42 -0.67
C SER A 51 20.75 -3.44 0.45
N ALA A 52 21.16 -3.11 1.68
CA ALA A 52 20.82 -3.90 2.86
C ALA A 52 19.30 -3.87 3.14
N SER A 53 18.60 -2.83 2.72
CA SER A 53 17.17 -2.62 2.93
C SER A 53 16.28 -3.03 1.74
N GLN A 54 16.80 -3.89 0.87
CA GLN A 54 16.06 -4.58 -0.17
C GLN A 54 15.70 -6.00 0.27
N GLY A 55 14.51 -6.49 -0.11
CA GLY A 55 14.09 -7.84 0.26
C GLY A 55 12.97 -8.40 -0.61
N VAL A 56 12.74 -9.69 -0.41
CA VAL A 56 11.67 -10.46 -1.05
C VAL A 56 10.85 -11.12 0.05
N VAL A 57 9.54 -11.13 -0.12
CA VAL A 57 8.58 -11.80 0.76
C VAL A 57 7.70 -12.69 -0.12
N GLY A 58 7.68 -13.98 0.15
CA GLY A 58 6.81 -14.95 -0.54
C GLY A 58 5.49 -15.13 0.19
N TYR A 59 4.55 -15.84 -0.45
CA TYR A 59 3.23 -16.12 0.14
C TYR A 59 3.35 -16.82 1.51
N ASP A 60 4.24 -17.80 1.66
CA ASP A 60 4.44 -18.56 2.89
C ASP A 60 4.86 -17.66 4.07
N ASP A 61 5.55 -16.54 3.81
CA ASP A 61 5.96 -15.59 4.84
C ASP A 61 4.79 -14.84 5.50
N PHE A 62 3.62 -14.78 4.83
CA PHE A 62 2.48 -14.03 5.33
C PHE A 62 1.15 -14.79 5.32
N SER A 63 1.04 -15.94 4.66
CA SER A 63 -0.19 -16.75 4.60
C SER A 63 -0.77 -17.09 5.97
N THR A 64 0.09 -17.26 6.96
CA THR A 64 -0.29 -17.58 8.35
C THR A 64 -0.46 -16.34 9.24
N ARG A 65 -0.33 -15.11 8.67
CA ARG A 65 -0.53 -13.88 9.44
C ARG A 65 -2.00 -13.53 9.56
N PRO A 66 -2.56 -13.44 10.76
CA PRO A 66 -3.85 -12.78 10.92
C PRO A 66 -3.71 -11.30 10.57
N ILE A 67 -4.41 -10.84 9.55
CA ILE A 67 -4.47 -9.44 9.13
C ILE A 67 -5.89 -8.90 9.37
N ALA A 68 -5.99 -7.72 9.94
CA ALA A 68 -7.29 -7.08 10.16
C ALA A 68 -7.84 -6.47 8.86
N ARG A 69 -6.96 -5.95 8.01
CA ARG A 69 -7.26 -5.20 6.77
C ARG A 69 -6.27 -5.58 5.68
N VAL A 70 -6.70 -5.53 4.42
CA VAL A 70 -5.85 -5.85 3.26
C VAL A 70 -4.57 -5.01 3.23
N ALA A 71 -4.65 -3.74 3.61
CA ALA A 71 -3.48 -2.86 3.62
C ALA A 71 -2.36 -3.31 4.60
N GLU A 72 -2.68 -4.12 5.62
CA GLU A 72 -1.66 -4.68 6.51
C GLU A 72 -0.77 -5.71 5.81
N LEU A 73 -1.10 -6.09 4.57
CA LEU A 73 -0.22 -6.91 3.74
C LEU A 73 1.16 -6.25 3.54
N VAL A 74 1.24 -4.92 3.41
CA VAL A 74 2.54 -4.24 3.27
C VAL A 74 3.34 -4.16 4.57
N GLU A 75 2.78 -4.51 5.74
CA GLU A 75 3.52 -4.60 7.00
C GLU A 75 4.52 -5.78 7.04
N VAL A 76 4.53 -6.61 5.99
CA VAL A 76 5.62 -7.60 5.78
C VAL A 76 6.95 -6.90 5.46
N ILE A 77 6.91 -5.65 4.99
CA ILE A 77 8.08 -4.82 4.76
C ILE A 77 8.59 -4.30 6.12
N PRO A 78 9.85 -4.57 6.49
CA PRO A 78 10.37 -4.17 7.78
C PRO A 78 10.22 -2.67 8.05
N GLY A 79 9.60 -2.31 9.17
CA GLY A 79 9.37 -0.92 9.58
C GLY A 79 8.14 -0.23 8.96
N MET A 80 7.35 -0.93 8.11
CA MET A 80 6.10 -0.42 7.57
C MET A 80 4.95 -0.65 8.56
N ILE A 81 4.06 0.33 8.67
CA ILE A 81 2.78 0.23 9.38
C ILE A 81 1.67 0.76 8.48
N ALA A 82 0.51 0.10 8.54
CA ALA A 82 -0.74 0.56 7.94
C ALA A 82 -1.77 0.82 9.05
N THR A 83 -2.32 2.04 9.11
CA THR A 83 -3.37 2.45 10.05
C THR A 83 -4.63 2.87 9.31
N GLN A 84 -5.72 3.02 10.03
CA GLN A 84 -6.97 3.52 9.47
C GLN A 84 -7.40 4.78 10.19
N HIS A 85 -7.67 5.86 9.44
CA HIS A 85 -8.07 7.14 10.02
C HIS A 85 -9.57 7.45 9.87
N SER A 86 -10.29 6.70 9.06
CA SER A 86 -11.75 6.75 8.92
C SER A 86 -12.24 5.46 8.23
N GLY A 87 -13.39 5.46 7.58
CA GLY A 87 -14.06 4.29 7.03
C GLY A 87 -13.23 3.26 6.26
N PRO A 88 -13.68 2.01 6.23
CA PRO A 88 -12.91 0.84 5.79
C PRO A 88 -12.77 0.71 4.26
N GLY A 89 -13.54 1.46 3.48
CA GLY A 89 -13.55 1.33 2.01
C GLY A 89 -12.63 2.31 1.28
N LYS A 90 -11.81 3.08 1.98
CA LYS A 90 -10.80 3.95 1.40
C LYS A 90 -9.38 3.51 1.75
N ALA A 91 -8.37 4.12 1.10
CA ALA A 91 -6.97 3.83 1.39
C ALA A 91 -6.64 4.02 2.88
N ASN A 92 -5.78 3.16 3.37
CA ASN A 92 -5.19 3.27 4.69
C ASN A 92 -4.15 4.38 4.73
N GLN A 93 -3.71 4.75 5.92
CA GLN A 93 -2.55 5.60 6.12
C GLN A 93 -1.33 4.75 6.41
N TYR A 94 -0.18 5.12 5.84
CA TYR A 94 1.03 4.32 5.89
C TYR A 94 2.17 5.10 6.54
N PHE A 95 3.03 4.37 7.25
CA PHE A 95 4.22 4.93 7.91
C PHE A 95 5.45 4.07 7.60
N LEU A 96 6.55 4.70 7.23
CA LEU A 96 7.82 4.04 6.96
C LEU A 96 8.97 5.03 7.18
N ARG A 97 10.04 4.63 7.85
CA ARG A 97 11.25 5.45 8.07
C ARG A 97 10.95 6.85 8.66
N GLY A 98 9.97 6.94 9.57
CA GLY A 98 9.54 8.21 10.16
C GLY A 98 8.79 9.15 9.20
N PHE A 99 8.43 8.66 8.00
CA PHE A 99 7.43 9.34 7.17
C PHE A 99 6.04 9.03 7.66
N ASN A 100 5.21 10.05 7.77
CA ASN A 100 3.79 9.92 7.59
C ASN A 100 3.54 9.97 6.08
N LEU A 101 3.32 8.82 5.46
CA LEU A 101 3.14 8.70 4.00
C LEU A 101 1.72 9.08 3.57
N ASP A 102 0.90 9.59 4.50
CA ASP A 102 -0.52 9.77 4.26
C ASP A 102 -1.12 8.50 3.63
N HIS A 103 -1.71 8.60 2.47
CA HIS A 103 -2.28 7.45 1.75
C HIS A 103 -1.31 6.79 0.75
N GLY A 104 0.00 7.03 0.83
CA GLY A 104 1.02 6.36 0.01
C GLY A 104 2.00 7.28 -0.71
N SER A 105 2.01 8.59 -0.41
CA SER A 105 3.06 9.47 -0.89
C SER A 105 4.45 8.94 -0.46
N ASP A 106 5.47 9.14 -1.27
CA ASP A 106 6.85 8.68 -1.03
C ASP A 106 7.06 7.16 -0.87
N PHE A 107 6.01 6.34 -1.12
CA PHE A 107 6.11 4.89 -1.20
C PHE A 107 5.34 4.35 -2.41
N SER A 108 6.04 4.02 -3.48
CA SER A 108 5.41 3.54 -4.71
C SER A 108 5.07 2.05 -4.64
N THR A 109 3.85 1.70 -5.02
CA THR A 109 3.37 0.32 -5.08
C THR A 109 2.98 -0.05 -6.50
N TYR A 110 3.41 -1.24 -6.92
CA TYR A 110 3.03 -1.83 -8.20
C TYR A 110 2.33 -3.16 -7.98
N PHE A 111 1.28 -3.42 -8.76
CA PHE A 111 0.54 -4.67 -8.76
C PHE A 111 0.49 -5.23 -10.18
N ASP A 112 1.06 -6.42 -10.40
CA ASP A 112 1.27 -7.02 -11.73
C ASP A 112 1.75 -5.99 -12.77
N GLY A 113 2.76 -5.19 -12.40
CA GLY A 113 3.38 -4.17 -13.25
C GLY A 113 2.65 -2.82 -13.36
N MET A 114 1.42 -2.69 -12.88
CA MET A 114 0.68 -1.43 -12.88
C MET A 114 0.94 -0.62 -11.60
N PRO A 115 1.21 0.70 -11.69
CA PRO A 115 1.30 1.56 -10.51
C PRO A 115 -0.06 1.68 -9.81
N VAL A 116 -0.05 1.56 -8.47
CA VAL A 116 -1.26 1.66 -7.64
C VAL A 116 -1.55 3.10 -7.24
N ASN A 117 -0.50 3.87 -6.93
CA ASN A 117 -0.61 5.24 -6.45
C ASN A 117 -1.24 6.17 -7.50
N TRP A 118 -2.29 6.89 -7.11
CA TRP A 118 -2.85 7.98 -7.89
C TRP A 118 -2.06 9.27 -7.60
N ARG A 119 -1.62 10.00 -8.63
CA ARG A 119 -0.84 11.24 -8.47
C ARG A 119 -1.70 12.34 -7.87
N THR A 120 -2.30 13.15 -8.69
CA THR A 120 -3.36 14.07 -8.28
C THR A 120 -4.60 13.26 -7.94
N HIS A 121 -5.23 13.50 -6.80
CA HIS A 121 -6.42 12.77 -6.38
C HIS A 121 -7.34 13.66 -5.52
N ALA A 122 -8.66 13.46 -5.62
CA ALA A 122 -9.64 14.28 -4.90
C ALA A 122 -9.46 14.24 -3.37
N HIS A 123 -8.97 13.13 -2.81
CA HIS A 123 -8.77 12.97 -1.37
C HIS A 123 -7.34 13.30 -0.93
N ALA A 124 -6.33 12.69 -1.55
CA ALA A 124 -4.94 12.90 -1.18
C ALA A 124 -4.01 12.49 -2.34
N GLN A 125 -2.94 13.23 -2.59
CA GLN A 125 -1.96 12.85 -3.61
C GLN A 125 -1.22 11.57 -3.23
N GLY A 126 -0.78 10.80 -4.24
CA GLY A 126 -0.12 9.51 -4.01
C GLY A 126 -1.06 8.41 -3.50
N TYR A 127 -2.38 8.62 -3.58
CA TYR A 127 -3.41 7.77 -3.01
C TYR A 127 -3.27 6.31 -3.43
N MET A 128 -2.92 5.45 -2.46
CA MET A 128 -2.62 4.03 -2.61
C MET A 128 -3.69 3.20 -1.90
N ASP A 129 -4.79 2.93 -2.57
CA ASP A 129 -5.82 2.02 -2.08
C ASP A 129 -5.45 0.58 -2.45
N LEU A 130 -5.30 -0.29 -1.45
CA LEU A 130 -5.00 -1.71 -1.59
C LEU A 130 -6.24 -2.61 -1.44
N ASN A 131 -7.43 -2.06 -1.24
CA ASN A 131 -8.65 -2.85 -1.01
C ASN A 131 -9.05 -3.77 -2.18
N PHE A 132 -8.55 -3.50 -3.39
CA PHE A 132 -8.77 -4.33 -4.57
C PHE A 132 -7.91 -5.61 -4.61
N ILE A 133 -6.94 -5.74 -3.72
CA ILE A 133 -6.04 -6.90 -3.68
C ILE A 133 -6.72 -8.05 -2.92
N ILE A 134 -6.56 -9.26 -3.46
CA ILE A 134 -6.88 -10.52 -2.80
C ILE A 134 -5.56 -11.09 -2.27
N PRO A 135 -5.28 -11.04 -0.95
CA PRO A 135 -3.98 -11.41 -0.40
C PRO A 135 -3.54 -12.84 -0.74
N GLU A 136 -4.48 -13.78 -0.80
CA GLU A 136 -4.24 -15.18 -1.09
C GLU A 136 -3.75 -15.44 -2.52
N LEU A 137 -3.84 -14.42 -3.40
CA LEU A 137 -3.33 -14.49 -4.77
C LEU A 137 -1.99 -13.80 -4.96
N VAL A 138 -1.46 -13.13 -3.94
CA VAL A 138 -0.14 -12.51 -4.00
C VAL A 138 0.93 -13.59 -3.79
N GLU A 139 1.60 -13.98 -4.85
CA GLU A 139 2.70 -14.95 -4.81
C GLU A 139 3.93 -14.38 -4.12
N ARG A 140 4.22 -13.10 -4.43
CA ARG A 140 5.49 -12.47 -4.04
C ARG A 140 5.36 -10.95 -3.95
N LEU A 141 6.10 -10.39 -3.01
CA LEU A 141 6.29 -8.96 -2.82
C LEU A 141 7.78 -8.65 -2.78
N ASP A 142 8.27 -7.88 -3.75
CA ASP A 142 9.63 -7.37 -3.79
C ASP A 142 9.65 -5.94 -3.29
N PHE A 143 10.47 -5.64 -2.27
CA PHE A 143 10.56 -4.29 -1.74
C PHE A 143 11.97 -3.72 -1.78
N GLN A 144 12.04 -2.42 -1.93
CA GLN A 144 13.26 -1.63 -1.94
C GLN A 144 13.01 -0.36 -1.11
N LYS A 145 13.93 0.02 -0.22
CA LYS A 145 13.77 1.24 0.57
C LYS A 145 14.83 2.28 0.21
N GLY A 146 14.38 3.54 0.15
CA GLY A 146 15.21 4.68 -0.28
C GLY A 146 15.33 4.84 -1.79
N PRO A 147 15.84 6.00 -2.26
CA PRO A 147 15.83 6.39 -3.67
C PRO A 147 17.06 5.87 -4.44
N TYR A 148 17.49 4.64 -4.22
CA TYR A 148 18.79 4.14 -4.72
C TYR A 148 18.69 3.39 -6.06
N PHE A 149 17.48 3.13 -6.57
CA PHE A 149 17.20 2.28 -7.73
C PHE A 149 16.75 3.12 -8.93
N ALA A 150 17.37 2.92 -10.10
CA ALA A 150 17.10 3.75 -11.28
C ALA A 150 15.77 3.41 -11.98
N ASP A 151 15.31 2.17 -11.85
CA ASP A 151 14.05 1.67 -12.40
C ASP A 151 12.79 2.13 -11.64
N THR A 152 12.97 2.86 -10.54
CA THR A 152 11.88 3.36 -9.70
C THR A 152 11.82 4.89 -9.77
N GLY A 153 10.66 5.43 -10.13
CA GLY A 153 10.42 6.85 -10.35
C GLY A 153 9.66 7.52 -9.19
N ASP A 154 8.48 8.02 -9.50
CA ASP A 154 7.62 8.78 -8.60
C ASP A 154 7.28 8.06 -7.29
N PHE A 155 7.11 8.84 -6.20
CA PHE A 155 6.74 8.35 -4.86
C PHE A 155 7.70 7.31 -4.24
N SER A 156 8.99 7.32 -4.56
CA SER A 156 9.92 6.28 -4.11
C SER A 156 10.98 6.72 -3.11
N LEU A 157 10.82 7.87 -2.46
CA LEU A 157 11.81 8.40 -1.51
C LEU A 157 11.95 7.55 -0.25
N ALA A 158 10.85 7.10 0.35
CA ALA A 158 10.88 6.16 1.45
C ALA A 158 11.14 4.73 0.95
N GLY A 159 10.61 4.38 -0.22
CA GLY A 159 10.79 3.06 -0.83
C GLY A 159 9.74 2.72 -1.89
N SER A 160 9.76 1.45 -2.28
CA SER A 160 8.79 0.90 -3.22
C SER A 160 8.55 -0.58 -2.98
N ASN A 161 7.44 -1.10 -3.48
CA ASN A 161 7.18 -2.53 -3.58
C ASN A 161 6.55 -2.91 -4.92
N ARG A 162 6.80 -4.16 -5.33
CA ARG A 162 6.20 -4.78 -6.49
C ARG A 162 5.53 -6.07 -6.07
N MET A 163 4.22 -6.13 -6.15
CA MET A 163 3.42 -7.31 -5.87
C MET A 163 3.15 -8.06 -7.17
N LYS A 164 3.41 -9.35 -7.17
CA LYS A 164 3.11 -10.27 -8.27
C LYS A 164 2.08 -11.28 -7.81
N THR A 165 1.04 -11.49 -8.60
CA THR A 165 0.08 -12.57 -8.37
C THR A 165 0.56 -13.90 -8.96
N TYR A 166 0.03 -15.02 -8.46
CA TYR A 166 0.29 -16.33 -9.03
C TYR A 166 -0.01 -16.38 -10.52
N ASP A 167 0.80 -17.09 -11.27
CA ASP A 167 0.55 -17.39 -12.68
C ASP A 167 -0.41 -18.57 -12.83
N SER A 168 -0.41 -19.51 -11.87
CA SER A 168 -1.36 -20.62 -11.73
C SER A 168 -1.43 -21.05 -10.27
N LEU A 169 -2.51 -21.68 -9.89
CA LEU A 169 -2.64 -22.38 -8.60
C LEU A 169 -2.41 -23.87 -8.84
N GLU A 170 -1.64 -24.51 -7.98
CA GLU A 170 -1.46 -25.97 -8.02
C GLU A 170 -2.75 -26.68 -7.68
N GLU A 171 -3.52 -26.12 -6.75
CA GLU A 171 -4.83 -26.61 -6.31
C GLU A 171 -5.77 -25.43 -6.13
N GLY A 172 -6.96 -25.51 -6.76
CA GLY A 172 -8.02 -24.52 -6.56
C GLY A 172 -8.63 -24.62 -5.17
N PHE A 173 -9.25 -23.53 -4.70
CA PHE A 173 -9.89 -23.53 -3.39
C PHE A 173 -11.14 -22.65 -3.32
N SER A 174 -11.98 -22.94 -2.33
CA SER A 174 -13.06 -22.06 -1.88
C SER A 174 -12.95 -21.85 -0.38
N GLU A 175 -13.00 -20.61 0.06
CA GLU A 175 -12.82 -20.20 1.45
C GLU A 175 -14.00 -19.40 1.94
N LEU A 176 -14.47 -19.72 3.14
CA LEU A 176 -15.48 -18.98 3.88
C LEU A 176 -14.90 -18.51 5.20
N THR A 177 -14.85 -17.20 5.41
CA THR A 177 -14.48 -16.59 6.69
C THR A 177 -15.75 -16.03 7.36
N LEU A 178 -15.94 -16.32 8.65
CA LEU A 178 -17.00 -15.80 9.49
C LEU A 178 -16.38 -15.11 10.69
N GLY A 179 -16.70 -13.85 10.89
CA GLY A 179 -16.20 -13.04 12.01
C GLY A 179 -17.33 -12.47 12.87
N LEU A 180 -16.92 -11.68 13.87
CA LEU A 180 -17.85 -10.86 14.65
C LEU A 180 -18.42 -9.73 13.75
N GLU A 181 -19.42 -9.02 14.26
CA GLU A 181 -20.04 -7.85 13.58
C GLU A 181 -20.55 -8.17 12.16
N GLU A 182 -21.22 -9.34 12.05
CA GLU A 182 -21.77 -9.83 10.79
C GLU A 182 -20.73 -9.95 9.65
N GLU A 183 -19.47 -10.16 10.00
CA GLU A 183 -18.42 -10.35 9.01
C GLU A 183 -18.57 -11.69 8.29
N ILE A 184 -18.71 -11.62 6.98
CA ILE A 184 -18.75 -12.77 6.06
C ILE A 184 -17.84 -12.44 4.88
N ARG A 185 -16.86 -13.31 4.64
CA ARG A 185 -16.03 -13.25 3.43
C ARG A 185 -16.08 -14.60 2.73
N PHE A 186 -16.34 -14.57 1.44
CA PHE A 186 -16.27 -15.73 0.56
C PHE A 186 -15.27 -15.45 -0.54
N LEU A 187 -14.32 -16.38 -0.72
CA LEU A 187 -13.33 -16.35 -1.78
C LEU A 187 -13.32 -17.70 -2.48
N THR A 188 -13.25 -17.69 -3.81
CA THR A 188 -12.97 -18.90 -4.59
C THR A 188 -11.95 -18.57 -5.68
N ALA A 189 -10.98 -19.43 -5.86
CA ALA A 189 -9.93 -19.28 -6.86
C ALA A 189 -9.53 -20.66 -7.41
N ASP A 190 -9.21 -20.70 -8.70
CA ASP A 190 -8.73 -21.91 -9.37
C ASP A 190 -8.02 -21.52 -10.67
N SER A 191 -7.31 -22.46 -11.25
CA SER A 191 -6.68 -22.32 -12.55
C SER A 191 -6.90 -23.54 -13.43
N PHE A 192 -6.99 -23.35 -14.74
CA PHE A 192 -7.20 -24.41 -15.71
C PHE A 192 -6.51 -24.10 -17.04
N GLU A 193 -6.17 -25.14 -17.77
CA GLU A 193 -5.54 -25.00 -19.07
C GLU A 193 -6.50 -24.43 -20.14
N VAL A 194 -6.01 -23.45 -20.89
CA VAL A 194 -6.72 -22.84 -22.03
C VAL A 194 -5.75 -22.73 -23.21
N GLY A 195 -5.93 -23.57 -24.21
CA GLY A 195 -4.99 -23.63 -25.35
C GLY A 195 -3.62 -24.09 -24.90
N ASP A 196 -2.60 -23.29 -25.13
CA ASP A 196 -1.21 -23.55 -24.73
C ASP A 196 -0.84 -22.76 -23.45
N GLY A 197 -1.82 -22.24 -22.73
CA GLY A 197 -1.61 -21.45 -21.51
C GLY A 197 -2.53 -21.86 -20.37
N ILE A 198 -2.47 -21.12 -19.30
CA ILE A 198 -3.25 -21.29 -18.06
C ILE A 198 -4.10 -20.06 -17.82
N LEU A 199 -5.34 -20.25 -17.44
CA LEU A 199 -6.24 -19.20 -16.98
C LEU A 199 -6.51 -19.39 -15.50
N LEU A 200 -6.08 -18.42 -14.68
CA LEU A 200 -6.40 -18.31 -13.27
C LEU A 200 -7.60 -17.37 -13.11
N TYR A 201 -8.51 -17.73 -12.22
CA TYR A 201 -9.59 -16.83 -11.80
C TYR A 201 -9.71 -16.79 -10.28
N ALA A 202 -10.18 -15.66 -9.76
CA ALA A 202 -10.62 -15.53 -8.38
C ALA A 202 -11.80 -14.59 -8.27
N LEU A 203 -12.70 -14.89 -7.32
CA LEU A 203 -13.86 -14.07 -6.98
C LEU A 203 -13.98 -13.96 -5.47
N GLU A 204 -14.05 -12.75 -4.96
CA GLU A 204 -14.23 -12.43 -3.55
C GLU A 204 -15.51 -11.63 -3.34
N HIS A 205 -16.23 -11.97 -2.28
CA HIS A 205 -17.24 -11.13 -1.65
C HIS A 205 -16.92 -10.97 -0.17
N HIS A 206 -16.93 -9.75 0.34
CA HIS A 206 -16.73 -9.46 1.76
C HIS A 206 -17.76 -8.45 2.24
N GLN A 207 -18.38 -8.73 3.38
CA GLN A 207 -19.28 -7.81 4.07
C GLN A 207 -19.01 -7.80 5.58
N THR A 208 -19.24 -6.65 6.23
CA THR A 208 -19.16 -6.51 7.69
C THR A 208 -19.85 -5.23 8.15
N ASN A 209 -20.37 -5.22 9.37
CA ASN A 209 -20.88 -4.01 10.02
C ASN A 209 -19.80 -3.24 10.81
N GLY A 210 -18.63 -3.85 11.03
CA GLY A 210 -17.52 -3.23 11.77
C GLY A 210 -17.79 -3.11 13.27
N PHE A 211 -16.93 -2.37 13.98
CA PHE A 211 -16.92 -2.31 15.46
C PHE A 211 -17.50 -1.02 16.03
N PHE A 212 -17.99 -0.12 15.19
CA PHE A 212 -18.56 1.15 15.62
C PHE A 212 -20.04 1.01 15.98
N ASP A 213 -20.55 1.91 16.81
CA ASP A 213 -21.99 2.00 17.11
C ASP A 213 -22.84 2.27 15.87
N LEU A 214 -22.24 2.89 14.84
CA LEU A 214 -22.81 3.04 13.52
C LEU A 214 -22.37 1.87 12.65
N ASP A 215 -23.30 1.05 12.20
CA ASP A 215 -23.03 -0.04 11.26
C ASP A 215 -22.30 0.51 10.02
N GLN A 216 -21.12 -0.02 9.74
CA GLN A 216 -20.32 0.43 8.58
C GLN A 216 -20.85 -0.12 7.25
N ASP A 217 -21.74 -1.12 7.27
CA ASP A 217 -22.44 -1.71 6.09
C ASP A 217 -21.50 -1.90 4.88
N VAL A 218 -20.29 -2.40 5.15
CA VAL A 218 -19.28 -2.63 4.12
C VAL A 218 -19.74 -3.75 3.21
N ARG A 219 -19.69 -3.51 1.92
CA ARG A 219 -19.88 -4.53 0.88
C ARG A 219 -18.81 -4.36 -0.19
N LYS A 220 -18.00 -5.38 -0.34
CA LYS A 220 -16.87 -5.40 -1.27
C LYS A 220 -16.94 -6.61 -2.19
N TYR A 221 -16.65 -6.39 -3.47
CA TYR A 221 -16.51 -7.41 -4.49
C TYR A 221 -15.17 -7.24 -5.19
N ASN A 222 -14.39 -8.33 -5.27
CA ASN A 222 -13.15 -8.40 -6.03
C ASN A 222 -13.22 -9.54 -7.03
N GLY A 223 -12.58 -9.35 -8.18
CA GLY A 223 -12.41 -10.39 -9.20
C GLY A 223 -11.06 -10.24 -9.89
N ILE A 224 -10.40 -11.37 -10.13
CA ILE A 224 -9.17 -11.44 -10.92
C ILE A 224 -9.36 -12.53 -11.99
N LEU A 225 -8.90 -12.22 -13.20
CA LEU A 225 -8.79 -13.17 -14.31
C LEU A 225 -7.40 -12.97 -14.93
N LYS A 226 -6.54 -13.98 -14.85
CA LYS A 226 -5.16 -13.93 -15.35
C LYS A 226 -4.89 -15.06 -16.33
N TYR A 227 -4.45 -14.69 -17.52
CA TYR A 227 -3.95 -15.63 -18.52
C TYR A 227 -2.42 -15.59 -18.53
N THR A 228 -1.79 -16.75 -18.43
CA THR A 228 -0.34 -16.94 -18.57
C THR A 228 -0.07 -17.99 -19.64
N GLY A 229 0.70 -17.63 -20.66
CA GLY A 229 1.03 -18.52 -21.77
C GLY A 229 1.52 -17.74 -22.98
N ASP A 230 1.80 -18.44 -24.05
CA ASP A 230 2.31 -17.82 -25.28
C ASP A 230 1.19 -17.20 -26.12
N ILE A 231 1.35 -15.95 -26.52
CA ILE A 231 0.53 -15.32 -27.56
C ILE A 231 1.35 -15.26 -28.86
N GLY A 232 1.07 -16.18 -29.74
CA GLY A 232 1.93 -16.47 -30.87
C GLY A 232 3.20 -17.18 -30.38
N ASN A 233 4.33 -16.51 -30.32
CA ASN A 233 5.59 -17.02 -29.76
C ASN A 233 6.16 -16.06 -28.71
N ILE A 234 5.30 -15.29 -28.08
CA ILE A 234 5.67 -14.28 -27.06
C ILE A 234 5.13 -14.76 -25.72
N PRO A 235 5.98 -15.11 -24.75
CA PRO A 235 5.55 -15.37 -23.40
C PRO A 235 4.82 -14.14 -22.85
N SER A 236 3.62 -14.38 -22.35
CA SER A 236 2.68 -13.30 -22.04
C SER A 236 1.92 -13.59 -20.74
N ARG A 237 1.69 -12.55 -19.95
CA ARG A 237 0.80 -12.55 -18.80
C ARG A 237 -0.20 -11.42 -18.97
N ILE A 238 -1.49 -11.71 -18.93
CA ILE A 238 -2.55 -10.70 -19.05
C ILE A 238 -3.45 -10.84 -17.83
N THR A 239 -3.54 -9.79 -17.02
CA THR A 239 -4.36 -9.76 -15.80
C THR A 239 -5.46 -8.72 -15.95
N PHE A 240 -6.72 -9.13 -15.79
CA PHE A 240 -7.86 -8.25 -15.57
C PHE A 240 -8.24 -8.33 -14.09
N SER A 241 -8.39 -7.17 -13.44
CA SER A 241 -8.90 -7.07 -12.08
C SER A 241 -10.10 -6.14 -12.01
N ALA A 242 -11.05 -6.47 -11.14
CA ALA A 242 -12.27 -5.72 -10.89
C ALA A 242 -12.49 -5.58 -9.39
N TYR A 243 -12.79 -4.39 -8.94
CA TYR A 243 -13.09 -4.04 -7.56
C TYR A 243 -14.29 -3.10 -7.52
N ASP A 244 -15.19 -3.32 -6.55
CA ASP A 244 -16.33 -2.47 -6.27
C ASP A 244 -16.63 -2.53 -4.76
N SER A 245 -16.80 -1.39 -4.12
CA SER A 245 -17.09 -1.31 -2.68
C SER A 245 -17.96 -0.12 -2.33
N VAL A 246 -18.83 -0.34 -1.34
CA VAL A 246 -19.62 0.70 -0.68
C VAL A 246 -19.49 0.56 0.83
N TRP A 247 -19.53 1.68 1.56
CA TRP A 247 -19.41 1.68 3.02
C TRP A 247 -20.04 2.90 3.67
N VAL A 248 -20.39 2.76 4.93
CA VAL A 248 -20.64 3.85 5.87
C VAL A 248 -19.40 4.00 6.75
N SER A 249 -19.08 5.20 7.19
CA SER A 249 -17.89 5.43 8.02
C SER A 249 -18.14 6.38 9.18
N THR A 250 -17.20 6.35 10.10
CA THR A 250 -17.04 7.40 11.11
C THR A 250 -15.73 8.12 10.84
N ASN A 251 -15.69 9.43 11.10
CA ASN A 251 -14.43 10.15 11.14
C ASN A 251 -13.72 9.93 12.48
N GLN A 252 -12.52 10.54 12.59
CA GLN A 252 -11.89 10.72 13.89
C GLN A 252 -12.82 11.52 14.80
N VAL A 253 -12.93 11.08 16.05
CA VAL A 253 -13.79 11.76 17.03
C VAL A 253 -12.94 12.55 18.02
N PRO A 254 -13.35 13.77 18.42
CA PRO A 254 -12.61 14.56 19.39
C PRO A 254 -12.68 13.93 20.79
N GLU A 255 -11.54 13.86 21.49
CA GLU A 255 -11.46 13.30 22.85
C GLU A 255 -12.49 13.88 23.81
N ARG A 256 -12.75 15.19 23.72
CA ARG A 256 -13.73 15.86 24.57
C ARG A 256 -15.17 15.32 24.41
N ALA A 257 -15.53 14.79 23.25
CA ALA A 257 -16.84 14.19 23.04
C ALA A 257 -16.97 12.90 23.84
N VAL A 258 -15.92 12.09 23.87
CA VAL A 258 -15.85 10.86 24.69
C VAL A 258 -15.73 11.19 26.17
N GLN A 259 -14.87 12.11 26.56
CA GLN A 259 -14.66 12.52 27.95
C GLN A 259 -15.92 13.13 28.58
N SER A 260 -16.71 13.85 27.82
CA SER A 260 -18.01 14.41 28.28
C SER A 260 -19.14 13.36 28.34
N GLY A 261 -18.94 12.19 27.77
CA GLY A 261 -19.97 11.15 27.65
C GLY A 261 -21.05 11.47 26.60
N LEU A 262 -20.73 12.32 25.63
CA LEU A 262 -21.61 12.59 24.48
C LEU A 262 -21.70 11.37 23.57
N ILE A 263 -20.57 10.70 23.35
CA ILE A 263 -20.43 9.43 22.65
C ILE A 263 -19.49 8.53 23.45
N ASP A 264 -19.46 7.24 23.18
CA ASP A 264 -18.39 6.37 23.65
C ASP A 264 -17.19 6.36 22.66
N ARG A 265 -16.19 5.53 22.94
CA ARG A 265 -14.95 5.47 22.14
C ARG A 265 -15.18 4.99 20.71
N PHE A 266 -16.20 4.16 20.48
CA PHE A 266 -16.60 3.64 19.17
C PHE A 266 -17.86 4.33 18.64
N GLY A 267 -18.27 5.44 19.28
CA GLY A 267 -19.39 6.25 18.86
C GLY A 267 -19.13 7.07 17.61
N PHE A 268 -20.14 7.77 17.16
CA PHE A 268 -20.08 8.64 15.99
C PHE A 268 -20.78 9.97 16.28
N ILE A 269 -20.44 11.01 15.50
CA ILE A 269 -21.06 12.33 15.59
C ILE A 269 -21.94 12.59 14.37
N ASP A 270 -21.45 12.28 13.18
CA ASP A 270 -22.17 12.43 11.92
C ASP A 270 -22.48 11.04 11.33
N PRO A 271 -23.75 10.67 11.14
CA PRO A 271 -24.15 9.37 10.61
C PRO A 271 -24.13 9.31 9.07
N ASP A 272 -23.92 10.42 8.40
CA ASP A 272 -24.05 10.52 6.94
C ASP A 272 -22.73 10.26 6.18
N LEU A 273 -21.65 9.92 6.90
CA LEU A 273 -20.32 9.70 6.32
C LEU A 273 -20.20 8.35 5.62
N GLY A 274 -19.24 8.23 4.70
CA GLY A 274 -18.99 7.00 3.96
C GLY A 274 -18.69 7.25 2.50
N GLY A 275 -18.81 6.23 1.67
CA GLY A 275 -18.51 6.38 0.25
C GLY A 275 -18.74 5.14 -0.57
N GLU A 276 -18.34 5.25 -1.83
CA GLU A 276 -18.28 4.17 -2.79
C GLU A 276 -17.04 4.33 -3.68
N SER A 277 -16.49 3.22 -4.13
CA SER A 277 -15.33 3.22 -5.01
C SER A 277 -15.34 1.99 -5.91
N TYR A 278 -14.90 2.17 -7.17
CA TYR A 278 -14.62 1.04 -8.05
C TYR A 278 -13.28 1.22 -8.79
N ARG A 279 -12.68 0.09 -9.15
CA ARG A 279 -11.46 0.02 -9.97
C ARG A 279 -11.54 -1.16 -10.93
N TYR A 280 -11.38 -0.91 -12.21
CA TYR A 280 -11.25 -1.94 -13.25
C TYR A 280 -9.91 -1.75 -13.93
N SER A 281 -9.08 -2.80 -13.95
CA SER A 281 -7.72 -2.68 -14.49
C SER A 281 -7.39 -3.83 -15.41
N LEU A 282 -6.60 -3.55 -16.42
CA LEU A 282 -6.04 -4.51 -17.36
C LEU A 282 -4.53 -4.29 -17.43
N THR A 283 -3.75 -5.34 -17.18
CA THR A 283 -2.29 -5.33 -17.37
C THR A 283 -1.88 -6.39 -18.38
N GLY A 284 -0.81 -6.16 -19.10
CA GLY A 284 -0.21 -7.12 -20.02
C GLY A 284 1.31 -7.03 -19.93
N MET A 285 1.97 -8.15 -19.62
CA MET A 285 3.42 -8.29 -19.56
C MET A 285 3.86 -9.25 -20.68
N PHE A 286 4.82 -8.82 -21.49
CA PHE A 286 5.25 -9.53 -22.71
C PHE A 286 6.78 -9.59 -22.76
N GLU A 287 7.33 -10.80 -22.92
CA GLU A 287 8.77 -11.03 -23.06
C GLU A 287 9.15 -11.01 -24.56
N LEU A 288 9.64 -9.86 -25.05
CA LEU A 288 9.97 -9.60 -26.45
C LEU A 288 11.46 -9.85 -26.73
N SER A 289 11.90 -11.09 -26.84
CA SER A 289 13.32 -11.49 -26.89
C SER A 289 14.06 -11.01 -25.64
N ASP A 290 14.88 -9.97 -25.77
CA ASP A 290 15.67 -9.40 -24.68
C ASP A 290 14.97 -8.21 -23.99
N TRP A 291 13.73 -7.89 -24.37
CA TRP A 291 12.97 -6.76 -23.84
C TRP A 291 11.71 -7.20 -23.13
N ASP A 292 11.49 -6.64 -21.95
CA ASP A 292 10.26 -6.78 -21.20
C ASP A 292 9.35 -5.57 -21.47
N LEU A 293 8.19 -5.84 -22.06
CA LEU A 293 7.15 -4.86 -22.29
C LEU A 293 6.03 -5.05 -21.27
N ASN A 294 5.72 -4.02 -20.53
CA ASN A 294 4.54 -3.97 -19.67
C ASN A 294 3.59 -2.88 -20.13
N LEU A 295 2.30 -3.18 -20.24
CA LEU A 295 1.23 -2.26 -20.60
C LEU A 295 0.13 -2.33 -19.56
N TYR A 296 -0.49 -1.19 -19.24
CA TYR A 296 -1.62 -1.15 -18.32
C TYR A 296 -2.66 -0.09 -18.67
N ALA A 297 -3.89 -0.38 -18.27
CA ALA A 297 -5.01 0.55 -18.31
C ALA A 297 -5.86 0.35 -17.06
N SER A 298 -6.39 1.43 -16.50
CA SER A 298 -7.31 1.37 -15.37
C SER A 298 -8.38 2.45 -15.47
N SER A 299 -9.61 2.09 -15.08
CA SER A 299 -10.71 3.03 -14.82
C SER A 299 -10.99 3.01 -13.33
N TYR A 300 -11.13 4.18 -12.73
CA TYR A 300 -11.31 4.37 -11.30
C TYR A 300 -12.38 5.41 -11.03
N TYR A 301 -13.12 5.19 -9.94
CA TYR A 301 -14.06 6.14 -9.38
C TYR A 301 -14.04 6.07 -7.86
N MET A 302 -14.22 7.22 -7.20
CA MET A 302 -14.48 7.33 -5.77
C MET A 302 -15.43 8.50 -5.52
N SER A 303 -16.43 8.28 -4.67
CA SER A 303 -17.16 9.33 -3.95
C SER A 303 -16.98 9.11 -2.46
N LEU A 304 -16.49 10.11 -1.76
CA LEU A 304 -16.21 10.07 -0.32
C LEU A 304 -16.85 11.26 0.38
N ILE A 305 -17.71 10.98 1.36
CA ILE A 305 -18.36 11.98 2.20
C ILE A 305 -17.69 12.01 3.56
N ASN A 306 -17.24 13.19 3.96
CA ASN A 306 -16.46 13.44 5.17
C ASN A 306 -16.96 14.66 5.92
N ASN A 307 -16.66 14.76 7.24
CA ASN A 307 -16.98 15.91 8.07
C ASN A 307 -16.04 15.97 9.31
N PRO A 308 -14.75 16.34 9.13
CA PRO A 308 -13.79 16.34 10.24
C PRO A 308 -14.02 17.45 11.27
N THR A 309 -14.55 18.61 10.85
CA THR A 309 -14.68 19.81 11.69
C THR A 309 -16.10 20.07 12.22
N TYR A 310 -17.04 19.25 11.77
CA TYR A 310 -18.46 19.22 12.15
C TYR A 310 -19.22 20.52 11.85
N MET A 311 -19.16 21.51 12.74
CA MET A 311 -19.92 22.78 12.64
C MET A 311 -18.98 24.00 12.70
N LEU A 312 -17.68 23.85 12.45
CA LEU A 312 -16.67 24.90 12.60
C LEU A 312 -16.89 26.04 11.62
N ASN A 313 -16.91 25.72 10.33
CA ASN A 313 -16.95 26.69 9.24
C ASN A 313 -18.40 27.09 8.87
N ASN A 314 -19.33 26.14 9.00
CA ASN A 314 -20.74 26.35 8.68
C ASN A 314 -21.66 25.99 9.86
N PRO A 315 -21.91 26.93 10.79
CA PRO A 315 -22.71 26.68 11.98
C PRO A 315 -24.18 26.31 11.72
N ILE A 316 -24.66 26.44 10.50
CA ILE A 316 -26.06 26.19 10.13
C ILE A 316 -26.24 24.83 9.49
N ASN A 317 -25.39 24.50 8.49
CA ASN A 317 -25.51 23.29 7.69
C ASN A 317 -24.52 22.21 8.08
N GLY A 318 -23.50 22.55 8.88
CA GLY A 318 -22.35 21.66 9.11
C GLY A 318 -21.30 21.78 8.01
N ASP A 319 -20.17 21.10 8.25
CA ASP A 319 -19.00 21.13 7.37
C ASP A 319 -18.88 19.84 6.53
N GLU A 320 -19.98 19.08 6.40
CA GLU A 320 -20.02 17.89 5.56
C GLU A 320 -19.66 18.26 4.11
N PHE A 321 -18.75 17.48 3.52
CA PHE A 321 -18.36 17.64 2.14
C PHE A 321 -18.23 16.30 1.43
N GLU A 322 -18.31 16.34 0.12
CA GLU A 322 -18.09 15.20 -0.77
C GLU A 322 -16.88 15.47 -1.66
N GLN A 323 -15.97 14.51 -1.72
CA GLN A 323 -14.86 14.43 -2.66
C GLN A 323 -15.20 13.40 -3.73
N GLU A 324 -15.04 13.75 -4.99
CA GLU A 324 -15.33 12.88 -6.12
C GLU A 324 -14.14 12.85 -7.07
N ASP A 325 -13.77 11.64 -7.49
CA ASP A 325 -12.67 11.38 -8.41
C ASP A 325 -13.12 10.36 -9.45
N GLU A 326 -13.02 10.71 -10.72
CA GLU A 326 -13.24 9.78 -11.85
C GLU A 326 -12.11 9.92 -12.86
N ARG A 327 -11.47 8.79 -13.21
CA ARG A 327 -10.31 8.82 -14.09
C ARG A 327 -10.09 7.57 -14.92
N ILE A 328 -9.28 7.77 -15.97
CA ILE A 328 -8.67 6.72 -16.75
C ILE A 328 -7.15 6.87 -16.65
N LEU A 329 -6.48 5.77 -16.33
CA LEU A 329 -5.03 5.63 -16.35
C LEU A 329 -4.63 4.76 -17.55
N LEU A 330 -3.64 5.21 -18.31
CA LEU A 330 -2.99 4.44 -19.38
C LEU A 330 -1.48 4.53 -19.21
N GLY A 331 -0.77 3.45 -19.51
CA GLY A 331 0.68 3.52 -19.49
C GLY A 331 1.37 2.21 -19.80
N GLY A 332 2.67 2.22 -19.62
CA GLY A 332 3.49 1.04 -19.81
C GLY A 332 4.96 1.33 -19.61
N SER A 333 5.75 0.27 -19.60
CA SER A 333 7.21 0.34 -19.51
C SER A 333 7.84 -0.65 -20.50
N LEU A 334 9.05 -0.31 -20.93
CA LEU A 334 9.89 -1.19 -21.75
C LEU A 334 11.28 -1.20 -21.13
N SER A 335 11.78 -2.36 -20.77
CA SER A 335 13.09 -2.53 -20.15
C SER A 335 13.88 -3.66 -20.78
N ASN A 336 15.19 -3.60 -20.61
CA ASN A 336 16.12 -4.61 -21.11
C ASN A 336 17.27 -4.75 -20.13
N GLU A 337 17.43 -5.96 -19.60
CA GLU A 337 18.56 -6.33 -18.75
C GLU A 337 19.45 -7.32 -19.50
N VAL A 338 20.74 -7.03 -19.59
CA VAL A 338 21.72 -7.83 -20.34
C VAL A 338 23.06 -7.85 -19.64
N GLU A 339 23.61 -9.03 -19.51
CA GLU A 339 25.02 -9.21 -19.13
C GLU A 339 25.94 -8.90 -20.32
N THR A 340 26.96 -8.11 -20.09
CA THR A 340 27.93 -7.68 -21.10
C THR A 340 29.31 -7.48 -20.47
N GLU A 341 30.26 -7.00 -21.24
CA GLU A 341 31.62 -6.70 -20.78
C GLU A 341 32.04 -5.29 -21.25
N ILE A 342 32.51 -4.46 -20.32
CA ILE A 342 33.03 -3.13 -20.61
C ILE A 342 34.47 -3.06 -20.10
N PHE A 343 35.43 -2.83 -21.00
CA PHE A 343 36.89 -2.77 -20.71
C PHE A 343 37.43 -4.04 -20.00
N GLY A 344 36.85 -5.22 -20.29
CA GLY A 344 37.24 -6.48 -19.64
C GLY A 344 36.66 -6.68 -18.25
N ILE A 345 35.67 -5.88 -17.84
CA ILE A 345 34.94 -6.00 -16.58
C ILE A 345 33.52 -6.51 -16.90
N PRO A 346 33.04 -7.59 -16.26
CA PRO A 346 31.65 -8.02 -16.40
C PRO A 346 30.70 -6.92 -15.92
N VAL A 347 29.66 -6.66 -16.69
CA VAL A 347 28.67 -5.62 -16.41
C VAL A 347 27.26 -6.13 -16.68
N THR A 348 26.37 -6.03 -15.69
CA THR A 348 24.93 -6.14 -15.91
C THR A 348 24.41 -4.74 -16.24
N ARG A 349 23.86 -4.59 -17.45
CA ARG A 349 23.24 -3.34 -17.92
C ARG A 349 21.74 -3.50 -17.86
N ASN A 350 21.07 -2.58 -17.14
CA ASN A 350 19.62 -2.43 -17.15
C ASN A 350 19.27 -1.04 -17.70
N ILE A 351 18.46 -1.00 -18.76
CA ILE A 351 17.98 0.24 -19.38
C ILE A 351 16.48 0.13 -19.62
N GLY A 352 15.78 1.24 -19.48
CA GLY A 352 14.35 1.23 -19.74
C GLY A 352 13.75 2.63 -19.86
N THR A 353 12.48 2.60 -20.20
CA THR A 353 11.61 3.78 -20.25
C THR A 353 10.23 3.40 -19.76
N ASP A 354 9.55 4.34 -19.13
CA ASP A 354 8.15 4.23 -18.75
C ASP A 354 7.38 5.47 -19.20
N MET A 355 6.10 5.30 -19.43
CA MET A 355 5.16 6.36 -19.77
C MET A 355 3.87 6.13 -18.99
N ARG A 356 3.33 7.23 -18.45
CA ARG A 356 2.04 7.21 -17.75
C ARG A 356 1.22 8.43 -18.16
N TYR A 357 -0.05 8.20 -18.46
CA TYR A 357 -1.05 9.22 -18.75
C TYR A 357 -2.27 9.02 -17.86
N ASP A 358 -2.57 10.03 -17.06
CA ASP A 358 -3.76 10.13 -16.24
C ASP A 358 -4.71 11.16 -16.86
N ASN A 359 -5.94 10.75 -17.15
CA ASN A 359 -7.03 11.64 -17.52
C ASN A 359 -8.07 11.61 -16.40
N VAL A 360 -8.15 12.69 -15.65
CA VAL A 360 -9.06 12.86 -14.52
C VAL A 360 -10.22 13.74 -14.95
N SER A 361 -11.37 13.12 -15.21
CA SER A 361 -12.57 13.80 -15.72
C SER A 361 -13.41 14.44 -14.62
N GLU A 362 -13.29 13.96 -13.39
CA GLU A 362 -13.96 14.53 -12.23
C GLU A 362 -12.96 14.61 -11.06
N LEU A 363 -12.66 15.80 -10.61
CA LEU A 363 -11.78 16.10 -9.49
C LEU A 363 -12.45 17.14 -8.60
N ASN A 364 -13.53 16.70 -7.94
CA ASN A 364 -14.55 17.57 -7.40
C ASN A 364 -14.53 17.65 -5.88
N LEU A 365 -14.98 18.80 -5.35
CA LEU A 365 -15.25 19.03 -3.94
C LEU A 365 -16.56 19.81 -3.79
N PHE A 366 -17.53 19.21 -3.09
CA PHE A 366 -18.84 19.79 -2.84
C PHE A 366 -19.10 19.92 -1.35
N ASN A 367 -19.73 21.01 -0.91
CA ASN A 367 -20.39 21.01 0.39
C ASN A 367 -21.70 20.24 0.31
N THR A 368 -21.97 19.41 1.31
CA THR A 368 -23.16 18.56 1.39
C THR A 368 -23.89 18.74 2.72
N VAL A 369 -25.12 18.28 2.77
CA VAL A 369 -25.93 18.11 3.98
C VAL A 369 -26.75 16.84 3.82
N GLY A 370 -26.54 15.85 4.67
CA GLY A 370 -27.22 14.56 4.55
C GLY A 370 -26.96 13.94 3.18
N ARG A 371 -25.71 13.95 2.73
CA ARG A 371 -25.23 13.44 1.43
C ARG A 371 -25.81 14.18 0.20
N LYS A 372 -26.34 15.40 0.37
CA LYS A 372 -26.90 16.18 -0.75
C LYS A 372 -26.05 17.42 -1.02
N ARG A 373 -25.48 17.48 -2.20
CA ARG A 373 -24.69 18.62 -2.68
C ARG A 373 -25.53 19.89 -2.71
N PHE A 374 -25.01 20.99 -2.14
CA PHE A 374 -25.65 22.31 -2.21
C PHE A 374 -24.72 23.43 -2.69
N LYS A 375 -23.40 23.18 -2.70
CA LYS A 375 -22.43 24.16 -3.18
C LYS A 375 -21.21 23.43 -3.74
N SER A 376 -20.77 23.82 -4.93
CA SER A 376 -19.49 23.39 -5.52
C SER A 376 -18.38 24.30 -4.99
N LEU A 377 -17.31 23.69 -4.48
CA LEU A 377 -16.06 24.35 -4.12
C LEU A 377 -15.01 24.17 -5.22
N ARG A 378 -14.92 22.96 -5.79
CA ARG A 378 -14.10 22.59 -6.94
C ARG A 378 -14.94 21.71 -7.87
N GLU A 379 -14.78 21.89 -9.15
CA GLU A 379 -15.18 21.01 -10.25
C GLU A 379 -14.03 21.18 -11.25
N ASP A 380 -13.01 20.33 -11.12
CA ASP A 380 -11.77 20.44 -11.86
C ASP A 380 -11.57 19.18 -12.71
N GLU A 381 -10.92 19.33 -13.86
CA GLU A 381 -10.45 18.25 -14.73
C GLU A 381 -8.92 18.35 -14.83
N ALA A 382 -8.24 17.22 -14.92
CA ALA A 382 -6.77 17.20 -15.02
C ALA A 382 -6.29 16.18 -16.06
N GLU A 383 -5.29 16.58 -16.84
CA GLU A 383 -4.52 15.69 -17.70
C GLU A 383 -3.05 15.72 -17.25
N GLU A 384 -2.46 14.54 -17.02
CA GLU A 384 -1.07 14.42 -16.61
C GLU A 384 -0.35 13.39 -17.48
N LEU A 385 0.72 13.79 -18.17
CA LEU A 385 1.59 12.90 -18.91
C LEU A 385 2.98 12.88 -18.28
N SER A 386 3.53 11.69 -18.04
CA SER A 386 4.93 11.56 -17.69
C SER A 386 5.66 10.59 -18.57
N ILE A 387 6.96 10.85 -18.78
CA ILE A 387 7.88 9.95 -19.47
C ILE A 387 9.14 9.85 -18.61
N GLY A 388 9.46 8.63 -18.17
CA GLY A 388 10.67 8.28 -17.47
C GLY A 388 11.65 7.54 -18.39
N ALA A 389 12.95 7.76 -18.21
CA ALA A 389 13.98 6.96 -18.84
C ALA A 389 15.10 6.71 -17.84
N PHE A 390 15.58 5.48 -17.78
CA PHE A 390 16.62 5.10 -16.84
C PHE A 390 17.68 4.20 -17.46
N ALA A 391 18.86 4.25 -16.85
CA ALA A 391 19.93 3.32 -17.12
C ALA A 391 20.73 3.09 -15.85
N ASP A 392 21.05 1.84 -15.55
CA ASP A 392 22.05 1.47 -14.57
C ASP A 392 23.03 0.43 -15.13
N LEU A 393 24.24 0.50 -14.61
CA LEU A 393 25.36 -0.37 -14.96
C LEU A 393 25.95 -0.92 -13.67
N GLU A 394 25.78 -2.20 -13.42
CA GLU A 394 26.42 -2.89 -12.32
C GLU A 394 27.72 -3.53 -12.79
N PHE A 395 28.83 -3.04 -12.30
CA PHE A 395 30.18 -3.52 -12.58
C PHE A 395 30.62 -4.54 -11.53
N SER A 396 30.95 -5.77 -11.93
CA SER A 396 31.66 -6.74 -11.09
C SER A 396 33.17 -6.42 -11.11
N LEU A 397 33.59 -5.41 -10.30
CA LEU A 397 34.96 -4.89 -10.30
C LEU A 397 35.97 -5.93 -9.83
N THR A 398 35.56 -6.79 -8.90
CA THR A 398 36.29 -7.97 -8.45
C THR A 398 35.25 -9.02 -8.04
N ASP A 399 35.69 -10.25 -7.71
CA ASP A 399 34.83 -11.30 -7.19
C ASP A 399 34.09 -10.90 -5.88
N GLN A 400 34.53 -9.83 -5.24
CA GLN A 400 34.01 -9.35 -3.96
C GLN A 400 33.35 -7.97 -4.03
N LEU A 401 33.67 -7.16 -5.07
CA LEU A 401 33.21 -5.77 -5.14
C LEU A 401 32.35 -5.53 -6.39
N ARG A 402 31.09 -5.17 -6.15
CA ARG A 402 30.16 -4.69 -7.17
C ARG A 402 29.94 -3.19 -6.99
N ALA A 403 29.80 -2.48 -8.10
CA ALA A 403 29.50 -1.04 -8.11
C ALA A 403 28.44 -0.76 -9.17
N THR A 404 27.29 -0.21 -8.74
CA THR A 404 26.21 0.18 -9.63
C THR A 404 26.20 1.69 -9.83
N LEU A 405 26.19 2.13 -11.07
CA LEU A 405 26.03 3.54 -11.46
C LEU A 405 24.72 3.67 -12.21
N GLY A 406 23.78 4.39 -11.62
CA GLY A 406 22.45 4.60 -12.16
C GLY A 406 22.13 6.07 -12.43
N VAL A 407 21.28 6.30 -13.39
CA VAL A 407 20.69 7.61 -13.68
C VAL A 407 19.27 7.41 -14.16
N ARG A 408 18.36 8.26 -13.69
CA ARG A 408 17.00 8.37 -14.19
C ARG A 408 16.72 9.83 -14.57
N PHE A 409 15.93 10.00 -15.62
CA PHE A 409 15.36 11.27 -16.05
C PHE A 409 13.86 11.13 -16.13
N ASP A 410 13.11 12.07 -15.55
CA ASP A 410 11.67 12.17 -15.65
C ASP A 410 11.27 13.52 -16.21
N TYR A 411 10.26 13.50 -17.08
CA TYR A 411 9.59 14.67 -17.65
C TYR A 411 8.09 14.55 -17.40
N TYR A 412 7.49 15.62 -16.90
CA TYR A 412 6.07 15.74 -16.61
C TYR A 412 5.50 16.94 -17.37
N ASP A 413 4.30 16.73 -17.93
CA ASP A 413 3.50 17.75 -18.60
C ASP A 413 2.06 17.60 -18.09
N PHE A 414 1.40 18.69 -17.71
CA PHE A 414 0.07 18.64 -17.16
C PHE A 414 -0.76 19.86 -17.52
N GLU A 415 -2.09 19.68 -17.57
CA GLU A 415 -3.08 20.73 -17.80
C GLU A 415 -4.27 20.54 -16.85
N ILE A 416 -4.77 21.66 -16.30
CA ILE A 416 -5.92 21.73 -15.40
C ILE A 416 -6.98 22.66 -16.00
N GLU A 417 -8.22 22.17 -16.11
CA GLU A 417 -9.40 22.99 -16.27
C GLU A 417 -10.13 23.05 -14.92
N ALA A 418 -10.18 24.24 -14.30
CA ALA A 418 -10.75 24.44 -12.97
C ALA A 418 -12.04 25.23 -13.02
N LEU A 419 -12.97 24.95 -12.09
CA LEU A 419 -14.18 25.74 -11.86
C LEU A 419 -13.86 27.25 -11.72
N ARG A 420 -12.73 27.58 -11.10
CA ARG A 420 -12.22 28.96 -11.01
C ARG A 420 -11.18 29.19 -12.11
N PRO A 421 -11.46 30.06 -13.12
CA PRO A 421 -10.53 30.26 -14.24
C PRO A 421 -9.13 30.69 -13.84
N GLY A 422 -8.95 31.32 -12.67
CA GLY A 422 -7.63 31.69 -12.14
C GLY A 422 -6.79 30.51 -11.68
N ASN A 423 -7.37 29.32 -11.55
CA ASN A 423 -6.73 28.08 -11.14
C ASN A 423 -6.61 27.09 -12.33
N SER A 424 -6.98 27.51 -13.54
CA SER A 424 -6.78 26.76 -14.77
C SER A 424 -5.44 27.10 -15.38
N GLY A 425 -4.80 26.11 -16.00
CA GLY A 425 -3.53 26.30 -16.72
C GLY A 425 -2.75 24.99 -16.82
N GLY A 426 -1.61 25.05 -17.48
CA GLY A 426 -0.70 23.93 -17.60
C GLY A 426 0.74 24.36 -17.44
N ASP A 427 1.60 23.43 -17.09
CA ASP A 427 3.04 23.61 -17.00
C ASP A 427 3.75 22.27 -17.21
N ASN A 428 5.06 22.28 -17.23
CA ASN A 428 5.89 21.09 -17.31
C ASN A 428 7.09 21.21 -16.38
N ASP A 429 7.56 20.06 -15.90
CA ASP A 429 8.76 19.98 -15.07
C ASP A 429 9.59 18.76 -15.42
N SER A 430 10.88 18.78 -15.07
CA SER A 430 11.76 17.64 -15.32
C SER A 430 12.91 17.58 -14.34
N LEU A 431 13.38 16.36 -14.06
CA LEU A 431 14.54 16.21 -13.18
C LEU A 431 15.42 15.01 -13.53
N TRP A 432 16.69 15.13 -13.15
CA TRP A 432 17.69 14.09 -13.23
C TRP A 432 17.98 13.53 -11.84
N GLN A 433 18.10 12.21 -11.74
CA GLN A 433 18.28 11.50 -10.48
C GLN A 433 19.49 10.57 -10.58
N PRO A 434 20.69 11.01 -10.22
CA PRO A 434 21.86 10.15 -10.14
C PRO A 434 21.77 9.20 -8.96
N LYS A 435 22.27 7.97 -9.14
CA LYS A 435 22.27 6.90 -8.14
C LYS A 435 23.61 6.16 -8.17
N VAL A 436 24.11 5.79 -6.99
CA VAL A 436 25.34 5.03 -6.84
C VAL A 436 25.17 4.02 -5.72
N SER A 437 25.49 2.76 -6.00
CA SER A 437 25.49 1.70 -5.01
C SER A 437 26.82 0.95 -5.05
N LEU A 438 27.32 0.58 -3.88
CA LEU A 438 28.50 -0.26 -3.68
C LEU A 438 28.13 -1.45 -2.81
N ALA A 439 28.43 -2.65 -3.23
CA ALA A 439 28.28 -3.87 -2.46
C ALA A 439 29.63 -4.59 -2.37
N TYR A 440 30.07 -4.92 -1.15
CA TYR A 440 31.33 -5.57 -0.89
C TYR A 440 31.13 -6.85 -0.06
N SER A 441 31.31 -8.00 -0.70
CA SER A 441 31.23 -9.32 -0.08
C SER A 441 32.51 -9.60 0.73
N LEU A 442 32.40 -9.57 2.05
CA LEU A 442 33.51 -9.92 2.95
C LEU A 442 33.83 -11.41 2.87
N ASN A 443 32.82 -12.25 2.76
CA ASN A 443 32.85 -13.68 2.53
C ASN A 443 31.47 -14.15 2.02
N GLU A 444 31.25 -15.46 1.90
CA GLU A 444 30.03 -16.08 1.39
C GLU A 444 28.75 -15.78 2.23
N ASN A 445 28.89 -15.28 3.44
CA ASN A 445 27.79 -15.01 4.34
C ASN A 445 27.62 -13.52 4.69
N PHE A 446 28.58 -12.64 4.37
CA PHE A 446 28.57 -11.23 4.76
C PHE A 446 28.79 -10.29 3.58
N GLU A 447 27.90 -9.33 3.41
CA GLU A 447 28.04 -8.25 2.43
C GLU A 447 27.76 -6.88 3.06
N LEU A 448 28.59 -5.89 2.71
CA LEU A 448 28.48 -4.49 3.11
C LEU A 448 27.94 -3.67 1.96
N TYR A 449 27.11 -2.67 2.26
CA TYR A 449 26.48 -1.79 1.29
C TYR A 449 26.72 -0.33 1.61
N ALA A 450 26.90 0.48 0.58
CA ALA A 450 26.88 1.93 0.68
C ALA A 450 26.17 2.53 -0.53
N ASN A 451 25.12 3.30 -0.29
CA ASN A 451 24.21 3.79 -1.30
C ASN A 451 24.05 5.30 -1.21
N TYR A 452 23.93 5.93 -2.36
CA TYR A 452 23.49 7.31 -2.54
C TYR A 452 22.49 7.36 -3.70
N GLY A 453 21.41 8.09 -3.53
CA GLY A 453 20.45 8.29 -4.61
C GLY A 453 19.64 9.58 -4.44
N GLN A 454 19.16 10.08 -5.56
CA GLN A 454 18.14 11.12 -5.62
C GLN A 454 16.84 10.50 -6.14
N GLY A 455 15.73 11.00 -5.64
CA GLY A 455 14.38 10.62 -6.04
C GLY A 455 13.46 11.83 -5.96
N PHE A 456 12.18 11.61 -6.12
CA PHE A 456 11.18 12.67 -6.06
C PHE A 456 9.80 12.10 -5.74
N HIS A 457 8.89 12.99 -5.36
CA HIS A 457 7.46 12.79 -5.52
C HIS A 457 6.85 13.91 -6.37
N SER A 458 5.79 13.59 -7.11
CA SER A 458 4.98 14.59 -7.78
C SER A 458 3.98 15.19 -6.79
N ASN A 459 3.86 16.52 -6.80
CA ASN A 459 2.77 17.20 -6.10
C ASN A 459 1.46 17.05 -6.89
N ASP A 460 0.35 17.23 -6.20
CA ASP A 460 -0.94 17.42 -6.84
C ASP A 460 -0.85 18.60 -7.83
N VAL A 461 -1.12 18.35 -9.10
CA VAL A 461 -0.91 19.36 -10.14
C VAL A 461 -1.80 20.59 -9.98
N ARG A 462 -2.90 20.49 -9.20
CA ARG A 462 -3.73 21.66 -8.84
C ARG A 462 -2.93 22.70 -8.07
N VAL A 463 -2.05 22.31 -7.15
CA VAL A 463 -1.23 23.26 -6.39
C VAL A 463 -0.12 23.90 -7.23
N ALA A 464 0.28 23.29 -8.34
CA ALA A 464 1.27 23.85 -9.25
C ALA A 464 0.72 25.05 -10.05
N VAL A 465 -0.60 25.12 -10.29
CA VAL A 465 -1.22 26.18 -11.08
C VAL A 465 -2.12 27.10 -10.25
N ASN A 466 -2.48 26.73 -9.01
CA ASN A 466 -3.38 27.53 -8.18
C ASN A 466 -2.83 28.94 -7.92
N THR A 467 -3.67 29.94 -8.17
CA THR A 467 -3.41 31.36 -7.81
C THR A 467 -4.37 31.89 -6.78
N ILE A 468 -5.44 31.14 -6.52
CA ILE A 468 -6.53 31.50 -5.60
C ILE A 468 -6.91 30.27 -4.78
N ASP A 469 -6.93 30.38 -3.46
CA ASP A 469 -7.48 29.35 -2.60
C ASP A 469 -8.98 29.12 -2.93
N PRO A 470 -9.39 27.89 -3.26
CA PRO A 470 -10.77 27.62 -3.68
C PRO A 470 -11.78 27.70 -2.54
N ALA A 471 -11.38 27.50 -1.30
CA ALA A 471 -12.27 27.56 -0.13
C ALA A 471 -12.49 29.00 0.33
N THR A 472 -11.41 29.77 0.52
CA THR A 472 -11.45 31.14 1.05
C THR A 472 -11.57 32.21 -0.05
N GLY A 473 -10.98 31.95 -1.22
CA GLY A 473 -10.87 32.94 -2.32
C GLY A 473 -9.69 33.88 -2.19
N ASP A 474 -8.80 33.63 -1.24
CA ASP A 474 -7.60 34.43 -1.03
C ASP A 474 -6.51 34.07 -2.07
N PRO A 475 -5.54 34.96 -2.33
CA PRO A 475 -4.40 34.64 -3.17
C PRO A 475 -3.59 33.44 -2.60
N SER A 476 -3.30 32.47 -3.46
CA SER A 476 -2.44 31.31 -3.16
C SER A 476 -1.17 31.36 -4.02
N ALA A 477 -0.08 30.83 -3.51
CA ALA A 477 1.16 30.69 -4.28
C ALA A 477 1.19 29.30 -4.92
N SER A 478 1.58 29.24 -6.19
CA SER A 478 1.87 27.96 -6.85
C SER A 478 3.14 27.32 -6.29
N MET A 479 3.23 25.99 -6.37
CA MET A 479 4.33 25.19 -5.88
C MET A 479 4.95 24.37 -7.04
N ASP A 480 6.17 23.88 -6.85
CA ASP A 480 6.81 23.02 -7.84
C ASP A 480 6.00 21.72 -8.03
N ALA A 481 5.87 21.27 -9.28
CA ALA A 481 5.18 20.03 -9.59
C ALA A 481 5.96 18.77 -9.14
N LEU A 482 7.30 18.85 -9.17
CA LEU A 482 8.19 17.75 -8.77
C LEU A 482 9.08 18.15 -7.60
N VAL A 483 8.93 17.47 -6.48
CA VAL A 483 9.69 17.73 -5.26
C VAL A 483 10.84 16.73 -5.14
N LYS A 484 12.06 17.25 -4.99
CA LYS A 484 13.28 16.45 -4.90
C LYS A 484 13.53 15.96 -3.49
N GLY A 485 14.07 14.74 -3.42
CA GLY A 485 14.67 14.20 -2.23
C GLY A 485 15.98 13.47 -2.54
N LYS A 486 16.76 13.24 -1.53
CA LYS A 486 18.00 12.46 -1.61
C LYS A 486 18.17 11.57 -0.42
N GLY A 487 18.84 10.44 -0.62
CA GLY A 487 19.12 9.48 0.44
C GLY A 487 20.56 8.99 0.42
N ASN A 488 21.04 8.66 1.61
CA ASN A 488 22.27 7.93 1.81
C ASN A 488 21.99 6.73 2.73
N GLU A 489 22.62 5.59 2.46
CA GLU A 489 22.49 4.41 3.29
C GLU A 489 23.84 3.69 3.39
N ILE A 490 24.15 3.20 4.59
CA ILE A 490 25.21 2.24 4.83
C ILE A 490 24.61 1.10 5.62
N GLY A 491 24.86 -0.12 5.17
CA GLY A 491 24.31 -1.29 5.83
C GLY A 491 25.11 -2.55 5.60
N PHE A 492 24.71 -3.61 6.27
CA PHE A 492 25.22 -4.93 5.98
C PHE A 492 24.11 -5.98 6.03
N ARG A 493 24.36 -7.06 5.35
CA ARG A 493 23.56 -8.27 5.32
C ARG A 493 24.41 -9.45 5.75
N TYR A 494 23.80 -10.33 6.54
CA TYR A 494 24.31 -11.63 6.90
C TYR A 494 23.26 -12.68 6.55
N ASP A 495 23.59 -13.58 5.63
CA ASP A 495 22.71 -14.68 5.22
C ASP A 495 23.45 -16.00 5.38
N THR A 496 22.75 -17.04 5.84
CA THR A 496 23.27 -18.41 5.89
C THR A 496 22.43 -19.33 5.02
N LEU A 497 23.05 -20.38 4.54
CA LEU A 497 22.37 -21.47 3.81
C LEU A 497 21.37 -22.25 4.71
N GLU A 498 21.39 -22.02 6.01
CA GLU A 498 20.55 -22.69 7.02
C GLU A 498 19.29 -21.86 7.36
N GLY A 499 18.87 -20.91 6.48
CA GLY A 499 17.63 -20.15 6.64
C GLY A 499 17.69 -19.05 7.69
N PHE A 500 18.87 -18.54 8.07
CA PHE A 500 19.00 -17.34 8.90
C PHE A 500 19.49 -16.16 8.07
N ASN A 501 18.74 -15.06 8.08
CA ASN A 501 19.19 -13.78 7.56
C ASN A 501 19.05 -12.67 8.59
N PHE A 502 19.94 -11.69 8.46
CA PHE A 502 19.95 -10.51 9.31
C PHE A 502 20.46 -9.30 8.50
N THR A 503 19.74 -8.20 8.59
CA THR A 503 20.13 -6.93 7.97
C THR A 503 20.14 -5.81 8.98
N ILE A 504 21.11 -4.89 8.82
CA ILE A 504 21.11 -3.60 9.50
C ILE A 504 21.45 -2.52 8.49
N ALA A 505 20.70 -1.43 8.51
CA ALA A 505 20.95 -0.24 7.69
C ALA A 505 20.85 1.02 8.53
N ARG A 506 21.81 1.94 8.35
CA ARG A 506 21.69 3.33 8.75
C ARG A 506 21.40 4.15 7.52
N PHE A 507 20.37 4.95 7.56
CA PHE A 507 19.96 5.83 6.47
C PHE A 507 19.86 7.28 6.90
N GLU A 508 19.98 8.19 5.93
CA GLU A 508 19.66 9.61 6.02
C GLU A 508 18.86 9.99 4.78
N LEU A 509 17.73 10.65 4.96
CA LEU A 509 16.84 11.12 3.88
C LEU A 509 16.57 12.60 4.07
N ASP A 510 16.77 13.39 3.01
CA ASP A 510 16.40 14.81 2.93
C ASP A 510 15.32 15.01 1.87
N LEU A 511 14.26 15.74 2.22
CA LEU A 511 13.22 16.18 1.30
C LEU A 511 13.23 17.70 1.19
N ASP A 512 12.90 18.21 0.01
CA ASP A 512 12.81 19.66 -0.21
C ASP A 512 11.42 20.21 0.17
N SER A 513 10.40 19.37 0.25
CA SER A 513 9.09 19.67 0.82
C SER A 513 8.49 18.38 1.38
N GLU A 514 7.86 18.46 2.54
CA GLU A 514 7.08 17.39 3.14
C GLU A 514 5.64 17.46 2.66
N LEU A 515 4.96 16.33 2.55
CA LEU A 515 3.52 16.27 2.38
C LEU A 515 2.88 16.05 3.75
N MET A 516 1.93 16.90 4.10
CA MET A 516 1.28 16.86 5.41
C MET A 516 -0.23 16.76 5.26
N PHE A 517 -0.84 15.84 6.01
CA PHE A 517 -2.28 15.81 6.15
C PHE A 517 -2.75 17.00 7.02
N VAL A 518 -3.65 17.79 6.47
CA VAL A 518 -4.28 18.94 7.15
C VAL A 518 -5.67 18.51 7.59
N GLY A 519 -5.81 18.18 8.89
CA GLY A 519 -7.01 17.56 9.44
C GLY A 519 -8.29 18.34 9.25
N ASP A 520 -8.23 19.67 9.39
CA ASP A 520 -9.39 20.56 9.23
C ASP A 520 -9.78 20.79 7.76
N ALA A 521 -8.84 20.66 6.84
CA ALA A 521 -9.10 20.70 5.40
C ALA A 521 -9.49 19.32 4.83
N GLY A 522 -9.14 18.22 5.52
CA GLY A 522 -9.35 16.86 5.06
C GLY A 522 -8.56 16.53 3.78
N THR A 523 -7.38 17.15 3.62
CA THR A 523 -6.53 17.03 2.43
C THR A 523 -5.06 17.03 2.82
N THR A 524 -4.18 16.67 1.87
CA THR A 524 -2.73 16.77 2.02
C THR A 524 -2.23 18.05 1.39
N GLU A 525 -1.32 18.75 2.06
CA GLU A 525 -0.69 19.97 1.58
C GLU A 525 0.83 19.87 1.63
N PRO A 526 1.56 20.47 0.66
CA PRO A 526 3.00 20.59 0.70
C PRO A 526 3.46 21.47 1.88
N GLY A 527 4.40 20.95 2.65
CA GLY A 527 4.92 21.60 3.84
C GLY A 527 6.38 22.03 3.72
N LEU A 528 7.06 22.10 4.87
CA LEU A 528 8.45 22.52 4.96
C LEU A 528 9.43 21.40 4.51
N PRO A 529 10.68 21.76 4.12
CA PRO A 529 11.72 20.77 3.92
C PRO A 529 12.00 19.97 5.18
N SER A 530 12.29 18.69 5.04
CA SER A 530 12.52 17.79 6.17
C SER A 530 13.81 16.99 6.07
N ARG A 531 14.21 16.41 7.19
CA ARG A 531 15.31 15.44 7.28
C ARG A 531 14.91 14.29 8.20
N ARG A 532 15.37 13.10 7.86
CA ARG A 532 15.26 11.88 8.67
C ARG A 532 16.58 11.16 8.73
N ASP A 533 16.97 10.80 9.96
CA ASP A 533 18.10 9.95 10.28
C ASP A 533 17.59 8.69 11.01
N GLY A 534 17.97 7.50 10.56
CA GLY A 534 17.45 6.29 11.19
C GLY A 534 18.36 5.07 11.11
N ILE A 535 18.02 4.08 11.92
CA ILE A 535 18.62 2.74 11.91
C ILE A 535 17.48 1.72 11.84
N GLU A 536 17.64 0.77 10.94
CA GLU A 536 16.73 -0.35 10.76
C GLU A 536 17.46 -1.67 10.97
N LEU A 537 16.77 -2.60 11.63
CA LEU A 537 17.18 -3.97 11.85
C LEU A 537 16.07 -4.87 11.34
N ALA A 538 16.39 -5.90 10.59
CA ALA A 538 15.44 -6.95 10.24
C ALA A 538 16.14 -8.31 10.24
N SER A 539 15.40 -9.35 10.63
CA SER A 539 15.88 -10.72 10.62
C SER A 539 14.74 -11.68 10.34
N PHE A 540 15.06 -12.71 9.63
CA PHE A 540 14.25 -13.91 9.50
C PHE A 540 15.11 -15.12 9.87
N TRP A 541 14.54 -16.05 10.62
CA TRP A 541 15.21 -17.25 11.06
C TRP A 541 14.29 -18.47 10.99
N GLU A 542 14.55 -19.34 10.06
CA GLU A 542 14.02 -20.70 10.04
C GLU A 542 14.82 -21.55 11.04
N ILE A 543 14.35 -21.60 12.29
CA ILE A 543 15.05 -22.29 13.39
C ILE A 543 15.17 -23.80 13.10
N ASN A 544 14.11 -24.35 12.52
CA ASN A 544 14.03 -25.71 11.98
C ASN A 544 12.75 -25.77 11.12
N GLU A 545 12.57 -26.83 10.32
CA GLU A 545 11.40 -27.00 9.43
C GLU A 545 10.05 -26.57 10.04
N PRO A 546 9.69 -26.91 11.30
CA PRO A 546 8.42 -26.50 11.86
C PRO A 546 8.40 -25.10 12.45
N LEU A 547 9.53 -24.42 12.69
CA LEU A 547 9.58 -23.19 13.48
C LEU A 547 10.34 -22.07 12.80
N ALA A 548 9.62 -21.01 12.44
CA ALA A 548 10.18 -19.77 11.90
C ALA A 548 9.92 -18.58 12.84
N PHE A 549 10.90 -17.68 12.91
CA PHE A 549 10.83 -16.43 13.66
C PHE A 549 11.27 -15.27 12.79
N ASP A 550 10.53 -14.18 12.82
CA ASP A 550 10.91 -12.92 12.17
C ASP A 550 10.81 -11.76 13.15
N PHE A 551 11.66 -10.77 12.98
CA PHE A 551 11.51 -9.49 13.66
C PHE A 551 12.05 -8.34 12.81
N SER A 552 11.51 -7.15 13.06
CA SER A 552 12.03 -5.89 12.52
C SER A 552 11.92 -4.78 13.56
N VAL A 553 12.90 -3.87 13.54
CA VAL A 553 12.90 -2.66 14.36
C VAL A 553 13.46 -1.52 13.53
N SER A 554 12.71 -0.43 13.44
CA SER A 554 13.13 0.83 12.81
C SER A 554 13.06 1.94 13.85
N LYS A 555 14.19 2.65 14.05
CA LYS A 555 14.22 3.86 14.86
C LYS A 555 14.67 5.03 14.00
N THR A 556 13.84 6.07 13.96
CA THR A 556 14.05 7.25 13.11
C THR A 556 13.91 8.51 13.95
N ASP A 557 14.74 9.51 13.67
CA ASP A 557 14.60 10.89 14.13
C ASP A 557 14.25 11.75 12.89
N GLY A 558 13.02 12.26 12.85
CA GLY A 558 12.50 13.10 11.77
C GLY A 558 12.22 14.52 12.23
N HIS A 559 12.65 15.53 11.44
CA HIS A 559 12.40 16.93 11.79
C HIS A 559 12.34 17.84 10.56
N PHE A 560 11.61 18.94 10.67
CA PHE A 560 11.61 20.01 9.69
C PHE A 560 12.94 20.78 9.69
N ARG A 561 13.44 21.10 8.50
CA ARG A 561 14.64 21.94 8.33
C ARG A 561 14.23 23.43 8.32
N GLY A 562 15.03 24.24 8.94
CA GLY A 562 14.84 25.71 8.95
C GLY A 562 14.02 26.25 10.11
N LEU A 563 13.43 25.40 10.93
CA LEU A 563 12.78 25.76 12.19
C LEU A 563 13.75 25.59 13.37
N PRO A 564 13.55 26.32 14.49
CA PRO A 564 14.32 26.10 15.73
C PRO A 564 14.08 24.70 16.32
N SER A 565 15.08 24.15 17.00
CA SER A 565 14.89 22.91 17.75
C SER A 565 13.84 23.08 18.84
N GLY A 566 12.89 22.14 18.93
CA GLY A 566 11.72 22.18 19.80
C GLY A 566 10.51 22.91 19.19
N GLU A 567 10.60 23.30 17.91
CA GLU A 567 9.50 23.83 17.09
C GLU A 567 9.56 23.22 15.69
N ASN A 568 10.20 22.06 15.55
CA ASN A 568 10.55 21.46 14.25
C ASN A 568 10.18 19.99 14.16
N ALA A 569 9.39 19.47 15.07
CA ALA A 569 8.90 18.10 14.99
C ALA A 569 7.94 17.92 13.82
N ILE A 570 7.97 16.73 13.20
CA ILE A 570 7.02 16.37 12.15
C ILE A 570 5.82 15.69 12.82
N PRO A 571 4.60 16.28 12.71
CA PRO A 571 3.42 15.70 13.33
C PRO A 571 3.15 14.26 12.83
N ASP A 572 2.72 13.41 13.76
CA ASP A 572 2.40 12.01 13.57
C ASP A 572 3.53 11.13 12.98
N ALA A 573 4.78 11.59 13.06
CA ALA A 573 5.95 10.78 12.74
C ALA A 573 6.30 9.86 13.92
N HIS A 574 6.35 8.54 13.67
CA HIS A 574 6.73 7.57 14.70
C HIS A 574 8.25 7.37 14.77
N ASP A 575 8.83 7.59 15.93
CA ASP A 575 10.26 7.40 16.15
C ASP A 575 10.69 5.94 16.17
N LEU A 576 9.82 5.06 16.66
CA LEU A 576 10.09 3.63 16.79
C LEU A 576 8.95 2.80 16.26
N VAL A 577 9.27 1.91 15.34
CA VAL A 577 8.40 0.88 14.83
C VAL A 577 9.05 -0.47 15.03
N ALA A 578 8.32 -1.43 15.58
CA ALA A 578 8.82 -2.78 15.79
C ALA A 578 7.73 -3.81 15.46
N ALA A 579 8.11 -4.90 14.83
CA ALA A 579 7.25 -6.05 14.59
C ALA A 579 8.02 -7.33 14.85
N ALA A 580 7.33 -8.36 15.35
CA ALA A 580 7.90 -9.70 15.47
C ALA A 580 6.83 -10.76 15.24
N GLY A 581 7.26 -11.90 14.73
CA GLY A 581 6.40 -13.02 14.44
C GLY A 581 7.04 -14.35 14.78
N LEU A 582 6.21 -15.27 15.27
CA LEU A 582 6.58 -16.66 15.48
C LEU A 582 5.55 -17.54 14.78
N THR A 583 5.99 -18.38 13.86
CA THR A 583 5.16 -19.36 13.17
C THR A 583 5.65 -20.76 13.50
N TYR A 584 4.75 -21.65 13.85
CA TYR A 584 5.04 -23.03 14.18
C TYR A 584 4.12 -23.98 13.42
N HIS A 585 4.69 -24.73 12.48
CA HIS A 585 4.04 -25.81 11.75
C HIS A 585 4.20 -27.11 12.53
N VAL A 586 3.15 -27.53 13.19
CA VAL A 586 3.18 -28.78 13.98
C VAL A 586 3.00 -29.96 13.02
N PRO A 587 3.82 -31.02 13.13
CA PRO A 587 3.54 -32.24 12.39
C PRO A 587 2.08 -32.70 12.57
N ASN A 588 1.44 -33.15 11.51
CA ASN A 588 0.03 -33.54 11.42
C ASN A 588 -0.97 -32.38 11.12
N GLY A 589 -0.53 -31.40 10.37
CA GLY A 589 -1.42 -30.40 9.74
C GLY A 589 -1.82 -29.22 10.63
N TRP A 590 -1.23 -29.05 11.81
CA TRP A 590 -1.48 -27.85 12.62
C TRP A 590 -0.46 -26.76 12.33
N THR A 591 -0.93 -25.53 12.13
CA THR A 591 -0.10 -24.32 12.06
C THR A 591 -0.56 -23.33 13.11
N THR A 592 0.38 -22.69 13.79
CA THR A 592 0.08 -21.60 14.73
C THR A 592 0.98 -20.41 14.46
N SER A 593 0.44 -19.22 14.59
CA SER A 593 1.19 -17.97 14.46
C SER A 593 0.87 -17.01 15.60
N LEU A 594 1.90 -16.29 16.03
CA LEU A 594 1.79 -15.21 16.99
C LEU A 594 2.51 -13.99 16.43
N ARG A 595 1.82 -12.86 16.32
CA ARG A 595 2.34 -11.63 15.71
C ARG A 595 2.16 -10.46 16.66
N VAL A 596 3.21 -9.69 16.86
CA VAL A 596 3.17 -8.42 17.59
C VAL A 596 3.59 -7.30 16.66
N ARG A 597 2.85 -6.19 16.70
CA ARG A 597 3.24 -4.92 16.09
C ARG A 597 3.24 -3.83 17.16
N HIS A 598 4.20 -2.93 17.09
CA HIS A 598 4.36 -1.81 18.00
C HIS A 598 4.81 -0.57 17.26
N PHE A 599 4.21 0.56 17.56
CA PHE A 599 4.73 1.88 17.21
C PHE A 599 4.69 2.80 18.44
N SER A 600 5.72 3.65 18.55
CA SER A 600 5.87 4.56 19.68
C SER A 600 4.77 5.61 19.74
N ASP A 601 4.74 6.33 20.86
CA ASP A 601 4.07 7.63 20.90
C ASP A 601 4.57 8.53 19.75
N ALA A 602 3.73 9.45 19.31
CA ALA A 602 4.06 10.44 18.30
C ALA A 602 3.58 11.81 18.74
N VAL A 603 4.33 12.84 18.34
CA VAL A 603 3.92 14.25 18.52
C VAL A 603 2.84 14.59 17.51
N LEU A 604 1.90 15.44 17.89
CA LEU A 604 0.81 15.91 17.03
C LEU A 604 0.95 17.39 16.65
N THR A 605 1.97 18.07 17.22
CA THR A 605 2.27 19.50 16.97
C THR A 605 3.78 19.69 16.80
N GLU A 606 4.20 20.68 16.00
CA GLU A 606 5.61 20.95 15.74
C GLU A 606 6.38 21.34 17.00
N ASP A 607 5.71 21.92 18.01
CA ASP A 607 6.28 22.31 19.31
C ASP A 607 6.29 21.18 20.36
N GLU A 608 5.90 19.97 19.97
CA GLU A 608 5.80 18.77 20.80
C GLU A 608 4.88 18.90 22.02
N SER A 609 3.99 19.90 22.05
CA SER A 609 3.11 20.16 23.20
C SER A 609 1.98 19.13 23.34
N VAL A 610 1.58 18.49 22.24
CA VAL A 610 0.53 17.48 22.21
C VAL A 610 1.09 16.17 21.64
N LYS A 611 0.73 15.05 22.27
CA LYS A 611 1.21 13.71 21.88
C LYS A 611 0.07 12.71 21.90
N LYS A 612 0.13 11.72 20.99
CA LYS A 612 -0.67 10.49 21.06
C LYS A 612 0.13 9.38 21.74
N SER A 613 -0.56 8.43 22.34
CA SER A 613 0.05 7.27 22.98
C SER A 613 0.56 6.24 21.96
N SER A 614 1.52 5.42 22.40
CA SER A 614 2.00 4.26 21.63
C SER A 614 0.91 3.20 21.46
N SER A 615 0.98 2.43 20.39
CA SER A 615 0.13 1.25 20.19
C SER A 615 0.95 -0.04 20.18
N THR A 616 0.36 -1.11 20.75
CA THR A 616 0.95 -2.45 20.74
C THR A 616 -0.15 -3.49 20.61
N LEU A 617 -0.27 -4.09 19.44
CA LEU A 617 -1.26 -5.11 19.16
C LEU A 617 -0.62 -6.49 19.04
N LEU A 618 -1.29 -7.49 19.57
CA LEU A 618 -0.91 -8.90 19.48
C LEU A 618 -2.01 -9.66 18.75
N HIS A 619 -1.65 -10.42 17.73
CA HIS A 619 -2.55 -11.27 16.97
C HIS A 619 -2.13 -12.73 17.11
N PHE A 620 -3.10 -13.62 17.10
CA PHE A 620 -2.88 -15.06 17.18
C PHE A 620 -3.69 -15.75 16.09
N GLY A 621 -3.06 -16.68 15.38
CA GLY A 621 -3.67 -17.56 14.40
C GLY A 621 -3.39 -19.01 14.71
N VAL A 622 -4.36 -19.87 14.43
CA VAL A 622 -4.18 -21.32 14.43
C VAL A 622 -5.00 -21.92 13.31
N SER A 623 -4.41 -22.82 12.55
CA SER A 623 -5.13 -23.59 11.53
C SER A 623 -4.84 -25.08 11.65
N TYR A 624 -5.75 -25.87 11.11
CA TYR A 624 -5.63 -27.31 10.98
C TYR A 624 -6.00 -27.70 9.54
N GLU A 625 -5.04 -28.23 8.85
CA GLU A 625 -5.15 -28.62 7.44
C GLU A 625 -5.21 -30.15 7.29
N GLN A 626 -6.03 -30.59 6.36
CA GLN A 626 -6.16 -31.96 5.88
C GLN A 626 -6.16 -31.95 4.35
N ASP A 627 -6.04 -33.13 3.74
CA ASP A 627 -5.90 -33.30 2.28
C ASP A 627 -6.87 -32.45 1.44
N SER A 628 -8.10 -32.25 1.90
CA SER A 628 -9.16 -31.57 1.13
C SER A 628 -9.78 -30.34 1.82
N TRP A 629 -9.35 -30.01 3.04
CA TRP A 629 -9.89 -28.87 3.76
C TRP A 629 -8.96 -28.31 4.82
N GLU A 630 -9.11 -27.04 5.14
CA GLU A 630 -8.44 -26.37 6.25
C GLU A 630 -9.48 -25.67 7.13
N LEU A 631 -9.29 -25.71 8.44
CA LEU A 631 -10.06 -24.97 9.43
C LEU A 631 -9.13 -24.02 10.18
N GLY A 632 -9.39 -22.73 10.13
CA GLY A 632 -8.62 -21.68 10.77
C GLY A 632 -9.39 -20.93 11.85
N LEU A 633 -8.67 -20.39 12.81
CA LEU A 633 -9.15 -19.46 13.84
C LEU A 633 -8.13 -18.34 13.97
N ASP A 634 -8.56 -17.10 13.71
CA ASP A 634 -7.80 -15.90 13.99
C ASP A 634 -8.38 -15.12 15.16
N VAL A 635 -7.49 -14.64 16.02
CA VAL A 635 -7.80 -13.71 17.11
C VAL A 635 -6.97 -12.45 16.92
N LEU A 636 -7.59 -11.41 16.41
CA LEU A 636 -7.02 -10.09 16.27
C LEU A 636 -7.11 -9.33 17.60
N ASN A 637 -6.10 -8.49 17.90
CA ASN A 637 -6.01 -7.77 19.16
C ASN A 637 -6.28 -8.69 20.38
N LEU A 638 -5.50 -9.76 20.51
CA LEU A 638 -5.67 -10.82 21.52
C LEU A 638 -5.77 -10.26 22.95
N LEU A 639 -5.05 -9.18 23.24
CA LEU A 639 -5.00 -8.56 24.57
C LEU A 639 -6.13 -7.56 24.81
N ASP A 640 -7.01 -7.33 23.84
CA ASP A 640 -8.13 -6.40 23.89
C ASP A 640 -7.71 -4.98 24.28
N ARG A 641 -6.67 -4.48 23.65
CA ARG A 641 -6.13 -3.15 23.90
C ARG A 641 -7.02 -2.09 23.25
N GLU A 642 -7.22 -1.02 23.98
CA GLU A 642 -7.97 0.17 23.54
C GLU A 642 -7.01 1.27 23.04
N ASP A 643 -6.11 0.92 22.12
CA ASP A 643 -5.14 1.85 21.55
C ASP A 643 -5.81 2.70 20.44
N ASP A 644 -5.17 3.82 20.06
CA ASP A 644 -5.55 4.60 18.88
C ASP A 644 -4.77 4.12 17.67
N ASP A 645 -5.46 3.90 16.56
CA ASP A 645 -4.81 3.60 15.29
C ASP A 645 -4.12 4.85 14.77
N ILE A 646 -4.80 6.00 14.86
CA ILE A 646 -4.27 7.32 14.49
C ILE A 646 -4.92 8.41 15.32
N ALA A 647 -4.22 9.55 15.46
CA ALA A 647 -4.77 10.75 16.07
C ALA A 647 -4.16 12.02 15.44
N TYR A 648 -4.93 13.10 15.42
CA TYR A 648 -4.55 14.41 14.90
C TYR A 648 -4.90 15.50 15.88
N TRP A 649 -4.23 16.65 15.81
CA TRP A 649 -4.55 17.86 16.58
C TRP A 649 -5.05 18.94 15.63
N PHE A 650 -6.34 19.28 15.76
CA PHE A 650 -6.94 20.37 15.00
C PHE A 650 -8.16 20.94 15.69
N GLU A 651 -8.64 22.09 15.19
CA GLU A 651 -9.82 22.78 15.68
C GLU A 651 -11.10 22.18 15.08
N SER A 652 -12.09 21.91 15.94
CA SER A 652 -13.42 21.50 15.50
C SER A 652 -14.48 22.10 16.38
N ARG A 653 -15.75 22.04 15.97
CA ARG A 653 -16.87 22.53 16.75
C ARG A 653 -18.05 21.56 16.70
N LEU A 654 -18.46 21.05 17.86
CA LEU A 654 -19.66 20.24 17.98
C LEU A 654 -20.94 21.11 17.97
N LEU A 655 -22.07 20.52 17.60
CA LEU A 655 -23.36 21.21 17.52
C LEU A 655 -23.75 21.91 18.84
N SER A 656 -23.38 21.34 19.99
CA SER A 656 -23.69 21.89 21.33
C SER A 656 -22.73 22.98 21.77
N GLU A 657 -21.64 23.25 21.04
CA GLU A 657 -20.59 24.19 21.41
C GLU A 657 -20.82 25.59 20.83
N GLY A 658 -20.54 26.61 21.63
CA GLY A 658 -20.68 28.01 21.21
C GLY A 658 -19.47 28.57 20.47
N VAL A 659 -18.30 27.89 20.60
CA VAL A 659 -17.01 28.31 20.01
C VAL A 659 -16.27 27.06 19.53
N ALA A 660 -15.33 27.26 18.63
CA ALA A 660 -14.40 26.23 18.19
C ALA A 660 -13.45 25.81 19.32
N VAL A 661 -12.99 24.58 19.31
CA VAL A 661 -12.10 23.99 20.31
C VAL A 661 -11.01 23.16 19.60
N GLU A 662 -9.75 23.50 19.89
CA GLU A 662 -8.61 22.65 19.53
C GLU A 662 -8.60 21.41 20.42
N ASP A 663 -8.48 20.22 19.82
CA ASP A 663 -8.52 18.95 20.53
C ASP A 663 -7.81 17.85 19.76
N VAL A 664 -7.48 16.75 20.46
CA VAL A 664 -7.07 15.50 19.82
C VAL A 664 -8.30 14.85 19.19
N HIS A 665 -8.21 14.53 17.91
CA HIS A 665 -9.20 13.74 17.18
C HIS A 665 -8.58 12.39 16.83
N PHE A 666 -9.17 11.31 17.29
CA PHE A 666 -8.61 9.98 17.15
C PHE A 666 -9.56 9.00 16.46
N HIS A 667 -8.98 8.01 15.80
CA HIS A 667 -9.66 6.82 15.33
C HIS A 667 -9.15 5.62 16.14
N PRO A 668 -10.03 4.88 16.86
CA PRO A 668 -9.61 3.77 17.70
C PRO A 668 -9.14 2.58 16.85
N SER A 669 -8.18 1.83 17.36
CA SER A 669 -7.85 0.49 16.84
C SER A 669 -9.03 -0.46 17.03
N ASN A 670 -9.15 -1.45 16.14
CA ASN A 670 -10.21 -2.45 16.23
C ASN A 670 -10.17 -3.16 17.59
N GLN A 671 -11.34 -3.41 18.16
CA GLN A 671 -11.52 -4.28 19.33
C GLN A 671 -11.02 -5.70 19.04
N ARG A 672 -10.94 -6.55 20.08
CA ARG A 672 -10.61 -7.94 19.86
C ARG A 672 -11.64 -8.60 18.95
N ALA A 673 -11.18 -9.09 17.80
CA ALA A 673 -12.00 -9.80 16.84
C ALA A 673 -11.60 -11.27 16.75
N VAL A 674 -12.58 -12.11 16.49
CA VAL A 674 -12.40 -13.55 16.28
C VAL A 674 -12.98 -13.90 14.93
N ARG A 675 -12.20 -14.59 14.09
CA ARG A 675 -12.59 -15.08 12.78
C ARG A 675 -12.43 -16.59 12.71
N LEU A 676 -13.42 -17.26 12.14
CA LEU A 676 -13.37 -18.67 11.77
C LEU A 676 -13.23 -18.75 10.26
N LEU A 677 -12.29 -19.53 9.80
CA LEU A 677 -11.99 -19.76 8.40
C LEU A 677 -12.22 -21.23 8.07
N LEU A 678 -12.93 -21.50 6.97
CA LEU A 678 -13.10 -22.82 6.40
C LEU A 678 -12.69 -22.75 4.93
N LYS A 679 -11.62 -23.45 4.58
CA LYS A 679 -11.11 -23.57 3.20
C LYS A 679 -11.32 -24.99 2.73
N TYR A 680 -11.84 -25.12 1.52
CA TYR A 680 -12.01 -26.39 0.83
C TYR A 680 -11.18 -26.38 -0.44
N LYS A 681 -10.34 -27.38 -0.63
CA LYS A 681 -9.52 -27.59 -1.82
C LYS A 681 -10.37 -28.25 -2.91
N LEU A 682 -10.28 -27.76 -4.15
CA LEU A 682 -11.16 -28.13 -5.28
C LEU A 682 -10.59 -29.30 -6.09
#